data_c7e60405ff2750d710614e6294eef04c
#
_entry.id   c7e60405ff2750d710614e6294eef04c
#
_cell.length_a   1.000
_cell.length_b   1.000
_cell.length_c   1.000
_cell.angle_alpha   90.00
_cell.angle_beta   90.00
_cell.angle_gamma   90.00
#
_symmetry.space_group_name_H-M   'P 1'
#
loop_
_entity.id
_entity.type
_entity.pdbx_description
1 polymer ?
#
loop_
_entity_poly.entity_id
_entity_poly.type
_entity_poly.pdbx_seq_one_letter_code
_entity_poly.pdbx_strand_id
1 'polypeptide(L)'
;MNRNRIIRGMIALAVALIAAAPASAQQTTGNVTGRIIDAQGGAIPGVTVTARSAQTGFSRSDVSDTEGIYRLNALPVGSYDLTAELSGFNRVEQKGIVVNVGQSMDIGLTLTVASLQESITVTGDTPLIETRSSSVGGVVDIARIENLPLNGRQFANLAATVPGVGLGFHSDPTKSSQFSPQINGGNGRNVNYQIDGGDNNDDTVGGLLQNFPLEAIQEFNFVTQRFKAEYGRSNGGVMNIVTKSGTNDWRGSAFTLFRDKSLNAQTFSEKVNEAEKQDYRRYQYGGSFGGPIAVNKAHFFGAVERTQQDTLQSVNTLGLFPEQDGIYPIAVRENLFTGKVTANLTPQHYLSVRYGRNNNSQPYGAGLRAAPSGWSTSKNTFNSINVNHNWVVGGSKLNELIFQYADFSNNIPLSSSDPWLIFQNTVTAGANPNTPQSTEQTKWQFRNDFTWSVTGRGGIGHDFKAGVNWIHEPHLFATFNGGNEPQFTLTDDDINAPIQLVTFNGGAADVNLPFDQYALYIQDDWRVNNRLTLNLGLRYDLVDGMPIDQSSNPNFLAFQAAGQAGAFASFPWLESFGQEPQTDRDNFQPRVGFAYDVQGNGKNIVRGGWGVYQDFGYTNSNGLFAAIDAAGGHGPVFTVNNAAGIRNPDVLPRERPALEHRGAQRGAAQRIAAVRPGHLAAARAALYAADEPGRRPPVRQLHRAHCRLRTRRRT
;
A
#
# COMPACT_ATOMS: atom_id res chain seq x y z
N MET A 1 28.84 18.80 -26.79
CA MET A 1 29.05 18.80 -25.33
C MET A 1 28.24 17.64 -24.78
N ASN A 2 28.84 16.70 -24.04
CA ASN A 2 28.27 15.39 -23.75
C ASN A 2 27.07 15.52 -22.77
N ARG A 3 25.85 15.28 -23.25
CA ARG A 3 24.55 15.40 -22.48
C ARG A 3 24.62 14.72 -21.10
N ASN A 4 25.32 13.59 -21.01
CA ASN A 4 25.53 12.87 -19.76
C ASN A 4 26.46 13.62 -18.77
N ARG A 5 27.31 14.51 -19.21
CA ARG A 5 28.14 15.37 -18.34
C ARG A 5 27.31 16.52 -17.76
N ILE A 6 26.37 17.07 -18.54
CA ILE A 6 25.48 18.13 -18.08
C ILE A 6 24.49 17.54 -17.04
N ILE A 7 23.93 16.37 -17.31
CA ILE A 7 23.02 15.67 -16.36
C ILE A 7 23.77 15.29 -15.08
N ARG A 8 24.99 14.74 -15.18
CA ARG A 8 25.83 14.46 -14.00
C ARG A 8 26.24 15.73 -13.26
N GLY A 9 26.49 16.82 -13.98
CA GLY A 9 26.76 18.14 -13.38
C GLY A 9 25.53 18.72 -12.67
N MET A 10 24.35 18.58 -13.26
CA MET A 10 23.09 19.00 -12.64
C MET A 10 22.73 18.11 -11.43
N ILE A 11 22.94 16.81 -11.54
CA ILE A 11 22.77 15.88 -10.39
C ILE A 11 23.78 16.20 -9.29
N ALA A 12 25.05 16.43 -9.62
CA ALA A 12 26.08 16.82 -8.65
C ALA A 12 25.79 18.20 -8.02
N LEU A 13 25.26 19.14 -8.79
CA LEU A 13 24.82 20.45 -8.29
C LEU A 13 23.57 20.32 -7.42
N ALA A 14 22.60 19.48 -7.81
CA ALA A 14 21.43 19.16 -7.01
C ALA A 14 21.82 18.43 -5.72
N VAL A 15 22.73 17.46 -5.77
CA VAL A 15 23.30 16.78 -4.60
C VAL A 15 24.09 17.75 -3.72
N ALA A 16 24.86 18.68 -4.28
CA ALA A 16 25.58 19.71 -3.54
C ALA A 16 24.63 20.75 -2.92
N LEU A 17 23.55 21.12 -3.60
CA LEU A 17 22.48 21.97 -3.06
C LEU A 17 21.68 21.24 -1.98
N ILE A 18 21.46 19.93 -2.12
CA ILE A 18 20.84 19.06 -1.09
C ILE A 18 21.76 18.91 0.13
N ALA A 19 23.08 18.78 -0.08
CA ALA A 19 24.05 18.70 1.01
C ALA A 19 24.25 20.01 1.76
N ALA A 20 23.92 21.16 1.12
CA ALA A 20 24.03 22.49 1.72
C ALA A 20 22.73 23.03 2.33
N ALA A 21 21.56 22.43 2.00
CA ALA A 21 20.28 22.80 2.58
C ALA A 21 19.85 21.72 3.60
N PRO A 22 19.38 22.09 4.81
CA PRO A 22 18.69 21.13 5.66
C PRO A 22 17.41 20.69 4.92
N ALA A 23 17.34 19.44 4.56
CA ALA A 23 16.26 18.82 3.81
C ALA A 23 15.15 18.24 4.74
N SER A 24 13.98 17.88 4.27
CA SER A 24 12.71 17.95 5.07
C SER A 24 11.61 16.92 4.76
N ALA A 25 10.66 16.53 5.61
CA ALA A 25 9.79 15.35 5.57
C ALA A 25 8.26 15.50 5.56
N GLN A 26 7.54 14.37 5.46
CA GLN A 26 6.11 14.20 5.42
C GLN A 26 5.48 14.12 6.81
N GLN A 27 4.21 14.58 6.96
CA GLN A 27 3.54 14.66 8.25
C GLN A 27 3.06 13.28 8.75
N THR A 28 3.77 12.71 9.71
CA THR A 28 3.26 11.70 10.65
C THR A 28 2.80 12.34 11.95
N THR A 29 2.78 13.66 11.98
CA THR A 29 2.57 14.55 13.11
C THR A 29 1.53 15.61 12.74
N GLY A 30 1.06 16.36 13.71
CA GLY A 30 0.28 17.57 13.49
C GLY A 30 1.01 18.81 13.97
N ASN A 31 0.44 19.97 13.69
CA ASN A 31 0.97 21.27 14.07
C ASN A 31 -0.08 22.10 14.82
N VAL A 32 0.38 22.89 15.79
CA VAL A 32 -0.43 23.89 16.47
C VAL A 32 0.22 25.26 16.27
N THR A 33 -0.51 26.18 15.70
CA THR A 33 -0.10 27.58 15.63
C THR A 33 -1.17 28.44 16.28
N GLY A 34 -0.84 29.67 16.61
CA GLY A 34 -1.83 30.60 17.11
C GLY A 34 -1.26 31.96 17.36
N ARG A 35 -2.13 32.89 17.72
CA ARG A 35 -1.77 34.26 18.07
C ARG A 35 -2.04 34.49 19.54
N ILE A 36 -1.10 35.15 20.19
CA ILE A 36 -1.23 35.60 21.58
C ILE A 36 -1.53 37.07 21.60
N ILE A 37 -2.61 37.42 22.28
CA ILE A 37 -3.11 38.79 22.40
C ILE A 37 -3.37 39.15 23.87
N ASP A 38 -3.38 40.45 24.16
CA ASP A 38 -3.89 40.98 25.42
C ASP A 38 -5.43 41.12 25.40
N ALA A 39 -6.00 41.54 26.52
CA ALA A 39 -7.44 41.77 26.65
C ALA A 39 -7.99 42.88 25.71
N GLN A 40 -7.12 43.73 25.14
CA GLN A 40 -7.44 44.78 24.20
C GLN A 40 -7.23 44.38 22.73
N GLY A 41 -6.76 43.14 22.48
CA GLY A 41 -6.48 42.59 21.14
C GLY A 41 -5.08 42.94 20.63
N GLY A 42 -4.21 43.54 21.44
CA GLY A 42 -2.81 43.79 21.11
C GLY A 42 -1.98 42.52 21.08
N ALA A 43 -1.05 42.40 20.14
CA ALA A 43 -0.12 41.23 20.09
C ALA A 43 0.86 41.27 21.24
N ILE A 44 1.10 40.10 21.86
CA ILE A 44 2.09 39.97 22.94
C ILE A 44 3.29 39.12 22.43
N PRO A 45 4.44 39.74 22.16
CA PRO A 45 5.66 39.02 21.86
C PRO A 45 6.33 38.44 23.10
N GLY A 46 7.20 37.44 22.91
CA GLY A 46 8.06 36.87 23.97
C GLY A 46 7.36 35.87 24.92
N VAL A 47 6.11 35.50 24.64
CA VAL A 47 5.39 34.49 25.43
C VAL A 47 5.92 33.10 25.09
N THR A 48 6.34 32.34 26.11
CA THR A 48 6.69 30.94 25.95
C THR A 48 5.43 30.09 25.91
N VAL A 49 5.20 29.41 24.81
CA VAL A 49 4.09 28.45 24.64
C VAL A 49 4.62 27.03 24.60
N THR A 50 4.08 26.16 25.43
CA THR A 50 4.54 24.77 25.55
C THR A 50 3.34 23.82 25.39
N ALA A 51 3.41 22.90 24.43
CA ALA A 51 2.54 21.72 24.36
C ALA A 51 3.22 20.55 25.03
N ARG A 52 2.54 19.90 25.97
CA ARG A 52 3.04 18.72 26.68
C ARG A 52 2.02 17.58 26.63
N SER A 53 2.47 16.39 26.24
CA SER A 53 1.69 15.16 26.37
C SER A 53 1.94 14.52 27.73
N ALA A 54 0.89 14.38 28.53
CA ALA A 54 0.97 13.67 29.81
C ALA A 54 1.25 12.18 29.62
N GLN A 55 0.79 11.59 28.50
CA GLN A 55 0.92 10.16 28.22
C GLN A 55 2.36 9.73 27.89
N THR A 56 3.14 10.57 27.24
CA THR A 56 4.51 10.23 26.77
C THR A 56 5.58 11.12 27.35
N GLY A 57 5.19 12.21 28.05
CA GLY A 57 6.12 13.24 28.49
C GLY A 57 6.73 14.07 27.35
N PHE A 58 6.32 13.82 26.08
CA PHE A 58 6.76 14.65 24.97
C PHE A 58 6.38 16.10 25.21
N SER A 59 7.34 16.99 24.97
CA SER A 59 7.15 18.43 25.15
C SER A 59 7.75 19.20 23.98
N ARG A 60 7.04 20.22 23.51
CA ARG A 60 7.48 21.14 22.48
C ARG A 60 7.16 22.55 22.89
N SER A 61 8.14 23.45 22.79
CA SER A 61 7.98 24.86 23.15
C SER A 61 8.39 25.79 22.01
N ASP A 62 7.73 26.93 21.92
CA ASP A 62 8.08 28.02 21.04
C ASP A 62 7.83 29.36 21.74
N VAL A 63 8.44 30.43 21.25
CA VAL A 63 8.29 31.78 21.78
C VAL A 63 7.58 32.63 20.77
N SER A 64 6.50 33.35 21.17
CA SER A 64 5.73 34.20 20.27
C SER A 64 6.60 35.30 19.68
N ASP A 65 6.46 35.50 18.36
CA ASP A 65 7.18 36.51 17.58
C ASP A 65 6.63 37.92 17.81
N THR A 66 7.16 38.93 17.10
CA THR A 66 6.74 40.33 17.20
C THR A 66 5.25 40.59 16.92
N GLU A 67 4.59 39.66 16.17
CA GLU A 67 3.17 39.71 15.87
C GLU A 67 2.33 38.84 16.81
N GLY A 68 2.96 38.28 17.86
CA GLY A 68 2.35 37.39 18.84
C GLY A 68 2.12 35.99 18.33
N ILE A 69 2.70 35.60 17.20
CA ILE A 69 2.50 34.25 16.59
C ILE A 69 3.46 33.25 17.21
N TYR A 70 2.95 32.11 17.64
CA TYR A 70 3.72 30.93 18.04
C TYR A 70 3.45 29.74 17.13
N ARG A 71 4.40 28.80 17.01
CA ARG A 71 4.33 27.61 16.16
C ARG A 71 4.90 26.40 16.86
N LEU A 72 4.06 25.40 17.13
CA LEU A 72 4.47 24.11 17.69
C LEU A 72 4.36 23.07 16.56
N ASN A 73 5.46 22.85 15.89
CA ASN A 73 5.57 21.95 14.75
C ASN A 73 5.94 20.53 15.19
N ALA A 74 5.55 19.53 14.38
CA ALA A 74 5.88 18.11 14.57
C ALA A 74 5.45 17.56 15.93
N LEU A 75 4.22 17.82 16.33
CA LEU A 75 3.61 17.18 17.49
C LEU A 75 3.17 15.75 17.09
N PRO A 76 3.72 14.70 17.69
CA PRO A 76 3.19 13.35 17.54
C PRO A 76 1.68 13.31 17.80
N VAL A 77 0.97 12.42 17.10
CA VAL A 77 -0.47 12.25 17.28
C VAL A 77 -0.82 11.91 18.73
N GLY A 78 -1.80 12.61 19.30
CA GLY A 78 -2.22 12.38 20.69
C GLY A 78 -2.80 13.61 21.37
N SER A 79 -2.98 13.53 22.69
CA SER A 79 -3.52 14.59 23.53
C SER A 79 -2.43 15.40 24.20
N TYR A 80 -2.61 16.73 24.22
CA TYR A 80 -1.67 17.69 24.75
C TYR A 80 -2.36 18.71 25.66
N ASP A 81 -1.62 19.16 26.67
CA ASP A 81 -1.94 20.35 27.43
C ASP A 81 -1.02 21.49 26.93
N LEU A 82 -1.61 22.62 26.60
CA LEU A 82 -0.94 23.82 26.10
C LEU A 82 -0.86 24.85 27.22
N THR A 83 0.35 25.34 27.48
CA THR A 83 0.58 26.40 28.46
C THR A 83 1.22 27.61 27.81
N ALA A 84 0.80 28.81 28.19
CA ALA A 84 1.38 30.08 27.74
C ALA A 84 1.83 30.89 28.98
N GLU A 85 3.09 31.31 29.01
CA GLU A 85 3.72 31.94 30.15
C GLU A 85 4.56 33.16 29.73
N LEU A 86 4.35 34.28 30.43
CA LEU A 86 5.17 35.51 30.32
C LEU A 86 5.23 36.18 31.69
N SER A 87 6.40 36.67 32.08
CA SER A 87 6.55 37.42 33.34
C SER A 87 5.67 38.65 33.34
N GLY A 88 4.89 38.87 34.41
CA GLY A 88 3.92 39.95 34.53
C GLY A 88 2.52 39.65 33.97
N PHE A 89 2.28 38.46 33.41
CA PHE A 89 0.97 38.01 32.96
C PHE A 89 0.53 36.74 33.71
N ASN A 90 -0.77 36.51 33.79
CA ASN A 90 -1.32 35.26 34.30
C ASN A 90 -0.99 34.12 33.34
N ARG A 91 -0.58 32.97 33.90
CA ARG A 91 -0.42 31.74 33.14
C ARG A 91 -1.75 31.27 32.59
N VAL A 92 -1.80 30.98 31.29
CA VAL A 92 -2.94 30.37 30.63
C VAL A 92 -2.65 28.90 30.35
N GLU A 93 -3.58 28.02 30.69
CA GLU A 93 -3.51 26.59 30.42
C GLU A 93 -4.77 26.14 29.69
N GLN A 94 -4.58 25.48 28.53
CA GLN A 94 -5.66 24.82 27.75
C GLN A 94 -5.38 23.34 27.69
N LYS A 95 -6.27 22.51 28.27
CA LYS A 95 -6.10 21.08 28.41
C LYS A 95 -6.82 20.28 27.34
N GLY A 96 -6.30 19.08 27.05
CA GLY A 96 -6.97 18.08 26.25
C GLY A 96 -7.04 18.37 24.75
N ILE A 97 -6.09 19.12 24.22
CA ILE A 97 -5.99 19.40 22.78
C ILE A 97 -5.60 18.11 22.05
N VAL A 98 -6.48 17.61 21.18
CA VAL A 98 -6.22 16.41 20.37
C VAL A 98 -5.57 16.83 19.06
N VAL A 99 -4.34 16.37 18.83
CA VAL A 99 -3.56 16.59 17.61
C VAL A 99 -3.67 15.36 16.73
N ASN A 100 -4.23 15.50 15.53
CA ASN A 100 -4.37 14.42 14.54
C ASN A 100 -3.32 14.53 13.44
N VAL A 101 -3.10 13.41 12.74
CA VAL A 101 -2.12 13.32 11.64
C VAL A 101 -2.44 14.29 10.50
N GLY A 102 -1.43 15.04 10.09
CA GLY A 102 -1.53 16.01 8.99
C GLY A 102 -2.41 17.24 9.31
N GLN A 103 -2.89 17.40 10.53
CA GLN A 103 -3.72 18.52 10.95
C GLN A 103 -2.86 19.72 11.34
N SER A 104 -3.29 20.91 10.89
CA SER A 104 -2.74 22.18 11.33
C SER A 104 -3.83 22.99 12.03
N MET A 105 -3.71 23.12 13.35
CA MET A 105 -4.70 23.82 14.18
C MET A 105 -4.28 25.27 14.43
N ASP A 106 -5.26 26.18 14.51
CA ASP A 106 -5.07 27.55 14.92
C ASP A 106 -5.71 27.80 16.29
N ILE A 107 -4.88 28.00 17.33
CA ILE A 107 -5.33 28.18 18.71
C ILE A 107 -4.83 29.53 19.22
N GLY A 108 -5.71 30.52 19.20
CA GLY A 108 -5.45 31.85 19.79
C GLY A 108 -5.55 31.80 21.31
N LEU A 109 -4.62 32.49 21.99
CA LEU A 109 -4.62 32.60 23.45
C LEU A 109 -4.65 34.09 23.87
N THR A 110 -5.44 34.41 24.90
CA THR A 110 -5.51 35.76 25.46
C THR A 110 -4.87 35.74 26.85
N LEU A 111 -3.83 36.56 27.06
CA LEU A 111 -3.18 36.71 28.33
C LEU A 111 -3.69 38.00 29.00
N THR A 112 -3.91 37.92 30.31
CA THR A 112 -4.25 39.09 31.16
C THR A 112 -3.07 39.42 32.08
N VAL A 113 -2.91 40.69 32.40
CA VAL A 113 -1.88 41.15 33.32
C VAL A 113 -2.06 40.44 34.68
N ALA A 114 -0.94 40.01 35.28
CA ALA A 114 -0.96 39.31 36.54
C ALA A 114 -1.69 40.08 37.62
N SER A 115 -2.72 39.43 38.21
CA SER A 115 -3.46 39.88 39.37
C SER A 115 -3.27 38.86 40.50
N LEU A 116 -4.02 38.94 41.56
CA LEU A 116 -4.00 37.98 42.68
C LEU A 116 -4.39 36.53 42.28
N GLN A 117 -4.77 36.27 41.03
CA GLN A 117 -5.11 34.97 40.48
C GLN A 117 -3.89 34.38 39.72
N GLU A 118 -3.35 33.24 40.19
CA GLU A 118 -2.11 32.66 39.69
C GLU A 118 -2.23 31.89 38.36
N SER A 119 -3.40 31.43 37.97
CA SER A 119 -3.61 30.72 36.68
C SER A 119 -5.07 30.79 36.19
N ILE A 120 -5.23 30.83 34.86
CA ILE A 120 -6.52 30.73 34.18
C ILE A 120 -6.56 29.43 33.39
N THR A 121 -7.42 28.49 33.79
CA THR A 121 -7.66 27.28 33.00
C THR A 121 -8.80 27.52 32.02
N VAL A 122 -8.51 27.41 30.73
CA VAL A 122 -9.51 27.48 29.65
C VAL A 122 -9.84 26.06 29.23
N THR A 123 -11.09 25.66 29.45
CA THR A 123 -11.64 24.43 28.87
C THR A 123 -12.38 24.85 27.59
N GLY A 124 -11.77 24.67 26.46
CA GLY A 124 -12.38 25.00 25.16
C GLY A 124 -12.43 23.76 24.27
N ASP A 125 -13.51 23.65 23.48
CA ASP A 125 -13.58 22.62 22.46
C ASP A 125 -12.46 22.83 21.44
N THR A 126 -11.75 21.75 21.12
CA THR A 126 -10.74 21.76 20.04
C THR A 126 -11.45 22.07 18.72
N PRO A 127 -10.95 23.02 17.90
CA PRO A 127 -11.56 23.31 16.60
C PRO A 127 -11.61 22.06 15.74
N LEU A 128 -12.81 21.60 15.38
CA LEU A 128 -13.03 20.41 14.56
C LEU A 128 -12.81 20.68 13.06
N ILE A 129 -12.84 21.95 12.66
CA ILE A 129 -12.76 22.37 11.25
C ILE A 129 -11.38 22.92 10.97
N GLU A 130 -10.69 22.33 10.02
CA GLU A 130 -9.45 22.88 9.50
C GLU A 130 -9.73 24.16 8.69
N THR A 131 -9.12 25.28 9.09
CA THR A 131 -9.39 26.60 8.49
C THR A 131 -8.42 27.00 7.39
N ARG A 132 -7.33 26.25 7.19
CA ARG A 132 -6.21 26.65 6.33
C ARG A 132 -5.98 25.77 5.11
N SER A 133 -6.57 24.60 5.04
CA SER A 133 -6.35 23.66 3.93
C SER A 133 -7.50 23.67 2.94
N SER A 134 -7.16 23.68 1.66
CA SER A 134 -8.08 23.44 0.55
C SER A 134 -8.43 21.97 0.36
N SER A 135 -7.68 21.05 0.95
CA SER A 135 -7.87 19.61 0.84
C SER A 135 -9.22 19.17 1.40
N VAL A 136 -9.77 18.11 0.82
CA VAL A 136 -10.97 17.42 1.32
C VAL A 136 -10.61 16.03 1.74
N GLY A 137 -11.07 15.63 2.91
CA GLY A 137 -10.79 14.33 3.49
C GLY A 137 -11.43 14.19 4.87
N GLY A 138 -10.99 13.21 5.60
CA GLY A 138 -11.43 12.99 6.97
C GLY A 138 -10.46 12.12 7.74
N VAL A 139 -10.41 12.34 9.05
CA VAL A 139 -9.64 11.51 9.98
C VAL A 139 -10.54 10.40 10.51
N VAL A 140 -10.03 9.18 10.50
CA VAL A 140 -10.59 8.04 11.23
C VAL A 140 -9.75 7.88 12.49
N ASP A 141 -10.29 8.35 13.57
CA ASP A 141 -9.65 8.41 14.88
C ASP A 141 -9.72 7.07 15.64
N ILE A 142 -9.02 7.01 16.76
CA ILE A 142 -8.95 5.81 17.60
C ILE A 142 -10.35 5.37 18.10
N ALA A 143 -11.25 6.31 18.37
CA ALA A 143 -12.59 5.98 18.85
C ALA A 143 -13.41 5.24 17.77
N ARG A 144 -13.29 5.63 16.50
CA ARG A 144 -13.90 4.92 15.37
C ARG A 144 -13.25 3.56 15.14
N ILE A 145 -11.92 3.48 15.23
CA ILE A 145 -11.15 2.24 15.04
C ILE A 145 -11.56 1.19 16.08
N GLU A 146 -11.72 1.59 17.34
CA GLU A 146 -12.00 0.68 18.43
C GLU A 146 -13.49 0.31 18.57
N ASN A 147 -14.40 1.20 18.18
CA ASN A 147 -15.84 1.02 18.46
C ASN A 147 -16.69 0.67 17.24
N LEU A 148 -16.23 0.90 16.01
CA LEU A 148 -17.00 0.53 14.83
C LEU A 148 -16.82 -0.97 14.49
N PRO A 149 -17.91 -1.69 14.22
CA PRO A 149 -17.83 -3.11 13.87
C PRO A 149 -17.22 -3.28 12.48
N LEU A 150 -16.15 -4.09 12.39
CA LEU A 150 -15.47 -4.40 11.14
C LEU A 150 -15.56 -5.89 10.84
N ASN A 151 -16.15 -6.25 9.70
CA ASN A 151 -16.07 -7.60 9.20
C ASN A 151 -14.65 -7.87 8.66
N GLY A 152 -13.93 -8.81 9.30
CA GLY A 152 -12.56 -9.17 8.91
C GLY A 152 -11.48 -8.28 9.48
N ARG A 153 -11.81 -7.24 10.27
CA ARG A 153 -10.86 -6.34 10.97
C ARG A 153 -9.87 -5.63 10.04
N GLN A 154 -10.19 -5.48 8.76
CA GLN A 154 -9.35 -4.72 7.83
C GLN A 154 -9.59 -3.22 8.04
N PHE A 155 -8.58 -2.52 8.58
CA PHE A 155 -8.71 -1.10 8.94
C PHE A 155 -9.08 -0.20 7.76
N ALA A 156 -8.64 -0.54 6.54
CA ALA A 156 -8.96 0.21 5.32
C ALA A 156 -10.47 0.34 5.06
N ASN A 157 -11.30 -0.58 5.59
CA ASN A 157 -12.75 -0.52 5.48
C ASN A 157 -13.38 0.65 6.24
N LEU A 158 -12.71 1.14 7.28
CA LEU A 158 -13.16 2.32 8.02
C LEU A 158 -13.08 3.60 7.17
N ALA A 159 -12.33 3.58 6.08
CA ALA A 159 -12.29 4.67 5.11
C ALA A 159 -13.68 5.00 4.55
N ALA A 160 -14.61 4.04 4.48
CA ALA A 160 -15.99 4.27 4.06
C ALA A 160 -16.78 5.23 4.97
N THR A 161 -16.26 5.56 6.16
CA THR A 161 -16.83 6.61 7.03
C THR A 161 -16.40 8.02 6.60
N VAL A 162 -15.48 8.13 5.64
CA VAL A 162 -15.05 9.40 5.06
C VAL A 162 -15.89 9.71 3.81
N PRO A 163 -16.44 10.93 3.68
CA PRO A 163 -17.24 11.30 2.52
C PRO A 163 -16.49 11.13 1.19
N GLY A 164 -17.18 10.55 0.18
CA GLY A 164 -16.61 10.27 -1.14
C GLY A 164 -15.87 8.94 -1.24
N VAL A 165 -15.80 8.14 -0.17
CA VAL A 165 -15.16 6.83 -0.17
C VAL A 165 -16.21 5.72 -0.20
N GLY A 166 -16.08 4.81 -1.16
CA GLY A 166 -16.83 3.56 -1.25
C GLY A 166 -15.97 2.36 -0.88
N LEU A 167 -16.61 1.27 -0.49
CA LEU A 167 -15.93 -0.02 -0.33
C LEU A 167 -15.92 -0.78 -1.64
N GLY A 168 -14.78 -1.37 -1.95
CA GLY A 168 -14.60 -2.28 -3.06
C GLY A 168 -13.65 -3.40 -2.69
N PHE A 169 -13.81 -4.57 -3.31
CA PHE A 169 -12.80 -5.61 -3.24
C PHE A 169 -11.65 -5.30 -4.20
N HIS A 170 -10.47 -5.78 -3.87
CA HIS A 170 -9.34 -5.72 -4.77
C HIS A 170 -9.65 -6.59 -6.01
N SER A 171 -9.46 -6.04 -7.20
CA SER A 171 -9.80 -6.73 -8.46
C SER A 171 -8.79 -7.80 -8.85
N ASP A 172 -7.59 -7.81 -8.26
CA ASP A 172 -6.58 -8.82 -8.56
C ASP A 172 -6.79 -10.08 -7.71
N PRO A 173 -6.82 -11.27 -8.32
CA PRO A 173 -7.08 -12.53 -7.61
C PRO A 173 -5.99 -12.90 -6.61
N THR A 174 -4.77 -12.37 -6.72
CA THR A 174 -3.69 -12.59 -5.73
C THR A 174 -3.97 -11.90 -4.41
N LYS A 175 -4.89 -10.91 -4.40
CA LYS A 175 -5.31 -10.11 -3.25
C LYS A 175 -6.83 -10.14 -3.01
N SER A 176 -7.50 -11.18 -3.43
CA SER A 176 -8.98 -11.29 -3.39
C SER A 176 -9.59 -11.13 -1.99
N SER A 177 -8.82 -11.36 -0.93
CA SER A 177 -9.26 -11.14 0.46
C SER A 177 -9.09 -9.71 0.95
N GLN A 178 -8.46 -8.81 0.18
CA GLN A 178 -8.25 -7.43 0.56
C GLN A 178 -9.36 -6.52 0.04
N PHE A 179 -9.68 -5.51 0.83
CA PHE A 179 -10.52 -4.40 0.39
C PHE A 179 -9.66 -3.29 -0.19
N SER A 180 -10.20 -2.62 -1.19
CA SER A 180 -9.57 -1.48 -1.85
C SER A 180 -10.54 -0.31 -1.80
N PRO A 181 -10.37 0.67 -0.88
CA PRO A 181 -11.25 1.82 -0.81
C PRO A 181 -11.27 2.58 -2.13
N GLN A 182 -12.46 2.78 -2.69
CA GLN A 182 -12.68 3.50 -3.94
C GLN A 182 -13.03 4.95 -3.62
N ILE A 183 -12.41 5.90 -4.32
CA ILE A 183 -12.60 7.33 -4.07
C ILE A 183 -13.31 7.96 -5.25
N ASN A 184 -14.45 8.63 -4.99
CA ASN A 184 -15.22 9.38 -5.98
C ASN A 184 -15.51 8.60 -7.27
N GLY A 185 -15.70 7.28 -7.16
CA GLY A 185 -15.91 6.36 -8.27
C GLY A 185 -14.63 5.90 -8.98
N GLY A 186 -13.45 6.30 -8.49
CA GLY A 186 -12.15 5.82 -8.99
C GLY A 186 -11.80 4.43 -8.47
N ASN A 187 -10.76 3.85 -9.06
CA ASN A 187 -10.23 2.55 -8.66
C ASN A 187 -9.38 2.69 -7.38
N GLY A 188 -9.65 1.90 -6.35
CA GLY A 188 -8.88 1.89 -5.10
C GLY A 188 -7.43 1.41 -5.24
N ARG A 189 -7.04 0.85 -6.39
CA ARG A 189 -5.64 0.49 -6.69
C ARG A 189 -4.76 1.71 -6.92
N ASN A 190 -5.35 2.86 -7.25
CA ASN A 190 -4.69 4.14 -7.54
C ASN A 190 -4.64 5.09 -6.33
N VAL A 191 -4.93 4.59 -5.14
CA VAL A 191 -4.76 5.33 -3.86
C VAL A 191 -3.31 5.21 -3.41
N ASN A 192 -2.74 6.31 -2.93
CA ASN A 192 -1.43 6.28 -2.27
C ASN A 192 -1.59 5.90 -0.80
N TYR A 193 -1.10 4.74 -0.42
CA TYR A 193 -1.10 4.22 0.94
C TYR A 193 0.25 4.49 1.60
N GLN A 194 0.22 5.14 2.76
CA GLN A 194 1.42 5.47 3.52
C GLN A 194 1.23 5.04 4.98
N ILE A 195 2.26 4.42 5.57
CA ILE A 195 2.26 4.00 6.98
C ILE A 195 3.47 4.58 7.69
N ASP A 196 3.19 5.38 8.74
CA ASP A 196 4.21 6.19 9.42
C ASP A 196 5.09 6.97 8.43
N GLY A 197 4.47 7.53 7.37
CA GLY A 197 5.10 8.29 6.30
C GLY A 197 5.84 7.46 5.25
N GLY A 198 6.03 6.16 5.44
CA GLY A 198 6.65 5.27 4.46
C GLY A 198 5.66 4.76 3.41
N ASP A 199 6.14 4.50 2.22
CA ASP A 199 5.38 3.93 1.10
C ASP A 199 4.86 2.53 1.45
N ASN A 200 3.58 2.28 1.19
CA ASN A 200 2.95 0.97 1.38
C ASN A 200 2.06 0.58 0.18
N ASN A 201 2.51 0.94 -1.01
CA ASN A 201 1.83 0.62 -2.25
C ASN A 201 2.40 -0.65 -2.88
N ASP A 202 1.55 -1.44 -3.49
CA ASP A 202 1.94 -2.55 -4.35
C ASP A 202 2.20 -2.03 -5.76
N ASP A 203 3.45 -2.09 -6.21
CA ASP A 203 3.83 -1.58 -7.51
C ASP A 203 3.60 -2.61 -8.64
N THR A 204 3.27 -3.84 -8.30
CA THR A 204 2.86 -4.87 -9.29
C THR A 204 1.39 -4.75 -9.64
N VAL A 205 0.50 -4.88 -8.65
CA VAL A 205 -0.95 -4.97 -8.90
C VAL A 205 -1.74 -3.76 -8.39
N GLY A 206 -1.08 -2.80 -7.76
CA GLY A 206 -1.70 -1.61 -7.15
C GLY A 206 -2.37 -1.90 -5.80
N GLY A 207 -2.77 -0.84 -5.11
CA GLY A 207 -3.44 -0.94 -3.82
C GLY A 207 -2.48 -1.07 -2.64
N LEU A 208 -3.02 -1.47 -1.49
CA LEU A 208 -2.28 -1.63 -0.24
C LEU A 208 -1.33 -2.83 -0.33
N LEU A 209 -0.06 -2.64 0.00
CA LEU A 209 0.93 -3.72 -0.01
C LEU A 209 0.84 -4.59 1.24
N GLN A 210 1.09 -4.03 2.41
CA GLN A 210 1.15 -4.73 3.70
C GLN A 210 -0.03 -4.37 4.59
N ASN A 211 -0.68 -5.39 5.19
CA ASN A 211 -1.67 -5.22 6.27
C ASN A 211 -1.00 -5.14 7.65
N PHE A 212 -1.72 -4.50 8.58
CA PHE A 212 -1.29 -4.32 9.97
C PHE A 212 -2.41 -4.77 10.93
N PRO A 213 -2.07 -5.25 12.14
CA PRO A 213 -3.08 -5.50 13.16
C PRO A 213 -3.92 -4.24 13.42
N LEU A 214 -5.24 -4.39 13.51
CA LEU A 214 -6.12 -3.26 13.82
C LEU A 214 -5.75 -2.61 15.17
N GLU A 215 -5.31 -3.42 16.14
CA GLU A 215 -4.80 -2.95 17.42
C GLU A 215 -3.56 -2.05 17.31
N ALA A 216 -2.82 -2.12 16.19
CA ALA A 216 -1.63 -1.31 15.95
C ALA A 216 -1.95 0.07 15.36
N ILE A 217 -3.15 0.31 14.85
CA ILE A 217 -3.50 1.57 14.20
C ILE A 217 -3.93 2.58 15.25
N GLN A 218 -3.30 3.77 15.24
CA GLN A 218 -3.68 4.90 16.09
C GLN A 218 -4.80 5.71 15.45
N GLU A 219 -4.59 6.08 14.19
CA GLU A 219 -5.54 6.81 13.38
C GLU A 219 -5.07 6.81 11.92
N PHE A 220 -5.91 7.22 11.01
CA PHE A 220 -5.49 7.57 9.66
C PHE A 220 -6.29 8.75 9.10
N ASN A 221 -5.62 9.55 8.29
CA ASN A 221 -6.21 10.62 7.51
C ASN A 221 -6.39 10.16 6.07
N PHE A 222 -7.59 10.29 5.54
CA PHE A 222 -7.89 9.96 4.17
C PHE A 222 -8.24 11.22 3.39
N VAL A 223 -7.30 11.68 2.53
CA VAL A 223 -7.46 12.87 1.69
C VAL A 223 -8.00 12.43 0.34
N THR A 224 -9.23 12.84 0.03
CA THR A 224 -9.97 12.38 -1.15
C THR A 224 -9.88 13.33 -2.34
N GLN A 225 -9.53 14.59 -2.10
CA GLN A 225 -9.43 15.62 -3.15
C GLN A 225 -8.45 16.73 -2.77
N ARG A 226 -7.87 17.37 -3.76
CA ARG A 226 -7.03 18.58 -3.64
C ARG A 226 -5.89 18.41 -2.63
N PHE A 227 -5.29 17.21 -2.59
CA PHE A 227 -4.14 16.98 -1.71
C PHE A 227 -2.93 17.82 -2.13
N LYS A 228 -2.16 18.25 -1.13
CA LYS A 228 -1.01 19.14 -1.27
C LYS A 228 0.12 18.52 -2.10
N ALA A 229 1.09 19.35 -2.54
CA ALA A 229 2.20 18.92 -3.40
C ALA A 229 3.14 17.88 -2.76
N GLU A 230 3.17 17.81 -1.43
CA GLU A 230 3.87 16.77 -0.68
C GLU A 230 3.40 15.35 -1.00
N TYR A 231 2.16 15.18 -1.45
CA TYR A 231 1.58 13.90 -1.83
C TYR A 231 1.60 13.72 -3.36
N GLY A 232 2.05 12.56 -3.81
CA GLY A 232 2.07 12.14 -5.22
C GLY A 232 1.65 10.68 -5.37
N ARG A 233 2.01 10.06 -6.49
CA ARG A 233 1.77 8.66 -6.84
C ARG A 233 0.29 8.26 -6.84
N SER A 234 -0.63 9.20 -6.98
CA SER A 234 -2.04 8.91 -6.97
C SER A 234 -2.83 10.00 -7.70
N ASN A 235 -3.83 9.58 -8.45
CA ASN A 235 -4.90 10.41 -8.96
C ASN A 235 -6.22 10.20 -8.20
N GLY A 236 -6.27 9.19 -7.31
CA GLY A 236 -7.44 8.81 -6.53
C GLY A 236 -7.52 9.48 -5.15
N GLY A 237 -6.43 9.55 -4.43
CA GLY A 237 -6.35 10.12 -3.07
C GLY A 237 -5.22 9.52 -2.26
N VAL A 238 -5.13 9.94 -1.00
CA VAL A 238 -4.03 9.54 -0.10
C VAL A 238 -4.60 9.03 1.22
N MET A 239 -4.18 7.85 1.64
CA MET A 239 -4.42 7.31 2.97
C MET A 239 -3.13 7.35 3.77
N ASN A 240 -3.04 8.26 4.74
CA ASN A 240 -1.89 8.40 5.62
C ASN A 240 -2.21 7.80 6.99
N ILE A 241 -1.56 6.70 7.32
CA ILE A 241 -1.82 5.86 8.50
C ILE A 241 -0.71 6.06 9.51
N VAL A 242 -1.08 6.23 10.78
CA VAL A 242 -0.14 6.30 11.91
C VAL A 242 -0.38 5.12 12.84
N THR A 243 0.70 4.41 13.17
CA THR A 243 0.64 3.31 14.13
C THR A 243 0.79 3.79 15.57
N LYS A 244 0.18 3.05 16.52
CA LYS A 244 0.25 3.34 17.96
C LYS A 244 1.70 3.35 18.45
N SER A 245 1.95 4.16 19.47
CA SER A 245 3.19 4.22 20.23
C SER A 245 2.93 3.78 21.68
N GLY A 246 3.99 3.38 22.40
CA GLY A 246 3.92 3.19 23.82
C GLY A 246 3.73 4.50 24.59
N THR A 247 3.38 4.40 25.85
CA THR A 247 3.15 5.51 26.77
C THR A 247 3.96 5.32 28.06
N ASN A 248 3.89 6.29 28.98
CA ASN A 248 4.49 6.16 30.33
C ASN A 248 3.81 5.09 31.17
N ASP A 249 2.58 4.73 30.84
CA ASP A 249 1.80 3.66 31.50
C ASP A 249 1.92 2.38 30.70
N TRP A 250 2.04 1.27 31.41
CA TRP A 250 1.91 -0.06 30.82
C TRP A 250 0.46 -0.29 30.39
N ARG A 251 0.23 -0.55 29.12
CA ARG A 251 -1.09 -0.78 28.55
C ARG A 251 -1.05 -1.96 27.60
N GLY A 252 -2.14 -2.70 27.56
CA GLY A 252 -2.30 -3.82 26.64
C GLY A 252 -3.74 -4.16 26.44
N SER A 253 -4.00 -4.88 25.34
CA SER A 253 -5.29 -5.44 25.00
C SER A 253 -5.12 -6.89 24.57
N ALA A 254 -6.16 -7.69 24.77
CA ALA A 254 -6.26 -9.03 24.18
C ALA A 254 -7.69 -9.20 23.69
N PHE A 255 -7.85 -9.82 22.54
CA PHE A 255 -9.18 -10.07 21.98
C PHE A 255 -9.25 -11.45 21.33
N THR A 256 -10.44 -11.98 21.26
CA THR A 256 -10.81 -13.11 20.43
C THR A 256 -12.20 -12.89 19.84
N LEU A 257 -12.31 -13.12 18.54
CA LEU A 257 -13.56 -13.04 17.80
C LEU A 257 -13.82 -14.39 17.15
N PHE A 258 -15.02 -14.88 17.31
CA PHE A 258 -15.46 -16.14 16.76
C PHE A 258 -16.69 -15.92 15.88
N ARG A 259 -16.69 -16.51 14.71
CA ARG A 259 -17.84 -16.53 13.81
C ARG A 259 -18.02 -17.95 13.28
N ASP A 260 -19.24 -18.45 13.38
CA ASP A 260 -19.64 -19.80 12.98
C ASP A 260 -20.92 -19.72 12.15
N LYS A 261 -21.18 -20.75 11.33
CA LYS A 261 -22.41 -20.83 10.53
C LYS A 261 -23.68 -20.69 11.37
N SER A 262 -23.67 -21.17 12.62
CA SER A 262 -24.83 -21.08 13.53
C SER A 262 -25.18 -19.65 13.90
N LEU A 263 -24.19 -18.75 13.91
CA LEU A 263 -24.33 -17.32 14.21
C LEU A 263 -24.62 -16.47 12.96
N ASN A 264 -24.52 -17.03 11.77
CA ASN A 264 -24.83 -16.33 10.53
C ASN A 264 -26.29 -16.50 10.13
N ALA A 265 -26.87 -15.49 9.50
CA ALA A 265 -28.12 -15.66 8.73
C ALA A 265 -27.80 -16.42 7.43
N GLN A 266 -28.80 -17.06 6.84
CA GLN A 266 -28.70 -17.56 5.47
C GLN A 266 -28.43 -16.40 4.50
N THR A 267 -27.55 -16.63 3.55
CA THR A 267 -27.32 -15.69 2.44
C THR A 267 -28.56 -15.60 1.54
N PHE A 268 -28.63 -14.56 0.71
CA PHE A 268 -29.72 -14.42 -0.27
C PHE A 268 -29.77 -15.64 -1.20
N SER A 269 -28.62 -16.09 -1.70
CA SER A 269 -28.54 -17.25 -2.58
C SER A 269 -29.02 -18.54 -1.92
N GLU A 270 -28.62 -18.80 -0.67
CA GLU A 270 -29.08 -19.95 0.09
C GLU A 270 -30.60 -19.94 0.29
N LYS A 271 -31.18 -18.76 0.58
CA LYS A 271 -32.63 -18.61 0.73
C LYS A 271 -33.40 -18.83 -0.57
N VAL A 272 -32.93 -18.26 -1.68
CA VAL A 272 -33.61 -18.36 -2.98
C VAL A 272 -33.53 -19.79 -3.54
N ASN A 273 -32.43 -20.49 -3.28
CA ASN A 273 -32.23 -21.87 -3.74
C ASN A 273 -32.69 -22.91 -2.71
N GLU A 274 -33.32 -22.50 -1.61
CA GLU A 274 -33.73 -23.38 -0.51
C GLU A 274 -32.60 -24.28 0.01
N ALA A 275 -31.36 -23.78 -0.06
CA ALA A 275 -30.17 -24.52 0.31
C ALA A 275 -29.86 -24.40 1.81
N GLU A 276 -29.26 -25.42 2.38
CA GLU A 276 -28.74 -25.36 3.73
C GLU A 276 -27.59 -24.34 3.83
N LYS A 277 -27.44 -23.75 5.03
CA LYS A 277 -26.29 -22.87 5.32
C LYS A 277 -24.99 -23.64 5.14
N GLN A 278 -24.08 -23.07 4.35
CA GLN A 278 -22.74 -23.62 4.17
C GLN A 278 -21.91 -23.51 5.46
N ASP A 279 -21.01 -24.45 5.64
CA ASP A 279 -20.08 -24.41 6.76
C ASP A 279 -19.17 -23.21 6.65
N TYR A 280 -19.08 -22.47 7.71
CA TYR A 280 -18.25 -21.28 7.86
C TYR A 280 -17.76 -21.19 9.29
N ARG A 281 -16.44 -21.04 9.45
CA ARG A 281 -15.83 -20.81 10.77
C ARG A 281 -14.68 -19.83 10.63
N ARG A 282 -14.67 -18.81 11.48
CA ARG A 282 -13.57 -17.87 11.55
C ARG A 282 -13.19 -17.58 13.01
N TYR A 283 -11.91 -17.73 13.29
CA TYR A 283 -11.28 -17.27 14.52
C TYR A 283 -10.36 -16.11 14.19
N GLN A 284 -10.48 -15.01 14.91
CA GLN A 284 -9.54 -13.89 14.89
C GLN A 284 -9.15 -13.60 16.34
N TYR A 285 -7.88 -13.64 16.64
CA TYR A 285 -7.39 -13.40 17.99
C TYR A 285 -6.03 -12.71 17.94
N GLY A 286 -5.76 -11.95 18.98
CA GLY A 286 -4.54 -11.18 19.06
C GLY A 286 -4.52 -10.30 20.29
N GLY A 287 -3.63 -9.33 20.23
CA GLY A 287 -3.52 -8.34 21.30
C GLY A 287 -2.39 -7.36 21.04
N SER A 288 -2.30 -6.41 21.93
CA SER A 288 -1.25 -5.39 21.92
C SER A 288 -0.68 -5.20 23.33
N PHE A 289 0.57 -4.74 23.39
CA PHE A 289 1.21 -4.41 24.63
C PHE A 289 2.26 -3.31 24.41
N GLY A 290 2.32 -2.35 25.32
CA GLY A 290 3.28 -1.26 25.25
C GLY A 290 3.47 -0.58 26.60
N GLY A 291 4.53 0.22 26.66
CA GLY A 291 4.89 0.94 27.88
C GLY A 291 6.21 1.68 27.75
N PRO A 292 6.75 2.21 28.87
CA PRO A 292 7.98 2.94 28.86
C PRO A 292 9.20 1.99 28.81
N ILE A 293 10.17 2.27 27.93
CA ILE A 293 11.55 1.83 28.07
C ILE A 293 12.24 2.75 29.09
N ALA A 294 11.98 4.06 28.97
CA ALA A 294 12.39 5.08 29.92
C ALA A 294 11.27 6.13 29.98
N VAL A 295 10.72 6.35 31.19
CA VAL A 295 9.62 7.29 31.42
C VAL A 295 9.96 8.68 30.86
N ASN A 296 9.00 9.29 30.12
CA ASN A 296 9.10 10.57 29.43
C ASN A 296 10.13 10.63 28.29
N LYS A 297 10.88 9.55 28.01
CA LYS A 297 11.98 9.57 27.03
C LYS A 297 11.84 8.56 25.92
N ALA A 298 11.54 7.31 26.24
CA ALA A 298 11.49 6.25 25.24
C ALA A 298 10.41 5.23 25.57
N HIS A 299 9.68 4.79 24.55
CA HIS A 299 8.55 3.91 24.69
C HIS A 299 8.58 2.82 23.61
N PHE A 300 7.98 1.68 23.89
CA PHE A 300 7.75 0.64 22.91
C PHE A 300 6.28 0.27 22.83
N PHE A 301 5.88 -0.26 21.70
CA PHE A 301 4.57 -0.82 21.44
C PHE A 301 4.71 -2.06 20.54
N GLY A 302 3.92 -3.08 20.78
CA GLY A 302 3.83 -4.27 19.95
C GLY A 302 2.40 -4.74 19.83
N ALA A 303 2.03 -5.26 18.64
CA ALA A 303 0.73 -5.87 18.39
C ALA A 303 0.87 -7.09 17.50
N VAL A 304 0.02 -8.10 17.77
CA VAL A 304 -0.09 -9.33 16.97
C VAL A 304 -1.56 -9.61 16.69
N GLU A 305 -1.83 -10.16 15.51
CA GLU A 305 -3.16 -10.65 15.15
C GLU A 305 -3.04 -11.90 14.30
N ARG A 306 -3.90 -12.90 14.55
CA ARG A 306 -4.03 -14.09 13.73
C ARG A 306 -5.45 -14.28 13.29
N THR A 307 -5.64 -14.51 11.99
CA THR A 307 -6.91 -14.90 11.37
C THR A 307 -6.82 -16.33 10.85
N GLN A 308 -7.81 -17.14 11.23
CA GLN A 308 -8.04 -18.49 10.69
C GLN A 308 -9.48 -18.55 10.23
N GLN A 309 -9.70 -18.69 8.92
CA GLN A 309 -11.02 -18.83 8.33
C GLN A 309 -11.06 -20.12 7.54
N ASP A 310 -12.05 -20.94 7.84
CA ASP A 310 -12.41 -22.14 7.12
C ASP A 310 -13.83 -21.96 6.57
N THR A 311 -13.98 -22.20 5.27
CA THR A 311 -15.25 -22.12 4.59
C THR A 311 -15.33 -23.17 3.50
N LEU A 312 -16.48 -23.31 2.89
CA LEU A 312 -16.72 -24.23 1.81
C LEU A 312 -16.89 -23.49 0.49
N GLN A 313 -16.36 -24.06 -0.57
CA GLN A 313 -16.58 -23.65 -1.94
C GLN A 313 -17.37 -24.74 -2.65
N SER A 314 -18.57 -24.40 -3.09
CA SER A 314 -19.34 -25.28 -3.95
C SER A 314 -18.79 -25.23 -5.37
N VAL A 315 -18.66 -26.39 -5.97
CA VAL A 315 -18.30 -26.59 -7.39
C VAL A 315 -19.44 -27.27 -8.09
N ASN A 316 -19.81 -26.74 -9.22
CA ASN A 316 -20.82 -27.31 -10.13
C ASN A 316 -20.35 -27.07 -11.57
N THR A 317 -19.76 -28.08 -12.16
CA THR A 317 -19.24 -28.05 -13.53
C THR A 317 -20.31 -28.37 -14.58
N LEU A 318 -21.59 -28.29 -14.22
CA LEU A 318 -22.73 -28.61 -15.09
C LEU A 318 -22.72 -30.06 -15.59
N GLY A 319 -22.12 -30.97 -14.82
CA GLY A 319 -21.97 -32.37 -15.18
C GLY A 319 -20.82 -32.66 -16.16
N LEU A 320 -20.00 -31.67 -16.51
CA LEU A 320 -18.81 -31.86 -17.35
C LEU A 320 -17.72 -32.69 -16.63
N PHE A 321 -17.58 -32.47 -15.32
CA PHE A 321 -16.63 -33.19 -14.45
C PHE A 321 -17.36 -33.62 -13.16
N PRO A 322 -18.29 -34.60 -13.25
CA PRO A 322 -19.13 -34.98 -12.12
C PRO A 322 -18.31 -35.47 -10.91
N GLU A 323 -17.13 -36.03 -11.16
CA GLU A 323 -16.19 -36.47 -10.10
C GLU A 323 -15.51 -35.29 -9.37
N GLN A 324 -15.55 -34.10 -9.96
CA GLN A 324 -15.03 -32.85 -9.37
C GLN A 324 -16.17 -31.93 -8.88
N ASP A 325 -17.43 -32.27 -9.13
CA ASP A 325 -18.56 -31.56 -8.55
C ASP A 325 -18.68 -31.88 -7.05
N GLY A 326 -19.04 -30.88 -6.25
CA GLY A 326 -19.17 -31.08 -4.82
C GLY A 326 -18.87 -29.84 -3.99
N ILE A 327 -18.59 -30.09 -2.72
CA ILE A 327 -18.30 -29.05 -1.73
C ILE A 327 -16.90 -29.29 -1.18
N TYR A 328 -16.03 -28.30 -1.34
CA TYR A 328 -14.61 -28.39 -1.01
C TYR A 328 -14.23 -27.42 0.10
N PRO A 329 -13.42 -27.82 1.09
CA PRO A 329 -12.93 -26.92 2.10
C PRO A 329 -11.87 -25.97 1.50
N ILE A 330 -12.02 -24.69 1.78
CA ILE A 330 -11.04 -23.65 1.48
C ILE A 330 -10.70 -22.87 2.74
N ALA A 331 -9.48 -22.37 2.80
CA ALA A 331 -8.96 -21.75 4.01
C ALA A 331 -8.23 -20.44 3.72
N VAL A 332 -8.46 -19.44 4.59
CA VAL A 332 -7.66 -18.22 4.66
C VAL A 332 -6.92 -18.22 6.00
N ARG A 333 -5.63 -17.96 5.95
CA ARG A 333 -4.75 -17.83 7.12
C ARG A 333 -3.95 -16.56 7.03
N GLU A 334 -3.92 -15.78 8.11
CA GLU A 334 -3.15 -14.54 8.16
C GLU A 334 -2.51 -14.37 9.53
N ASN A 335 -1.27 -13.92 9.56
CA ASN A 335 -0.57 -13.50 10.77
C ASN A 335 -0.02 -12.10 10.55
N LEU A 336 -0.32 -11.22 11.46
CA LEU A 336 0.13 -9.83 11.47
C LEU A 336 0.96 -9.57 12.71
N PHE A 337 2.05 -8.84 12.54
CA PHE A 337 2.91 -8.36 13.63
C PHE A 337 3.33 -6.92 13.36
N THR A 338 3.33 -6.11 14.41
CA THR A 338 3.92 -4.76 14.39
C THR A 338 4.62 -4.50 15.70
N GLY A 339 5.85 -3.99 15.62
CA GLY A 339 6.61 -3.47 16.74
C GLY A 339 7.08 -2.05 16.45
N LYS A 340 6.98 -1.14 17.41
CA LYS A 340 7.40 0.26 17.31
C LYS A 340 8.14 0.72 18.55
N VAL A 341 9.22 1.45 18.35
CA VAL A 341 9.95 2.15 19.40
C VAL A 341 9.97 3.62 19.06
N THR A 342 9.69 4.46 20.05
CA THR A 342 9.76 5.92 19.93
C THR A 342 10.65 6.50 21.00
N ALA A 343 11.37 7.57 20.69
CA ALA A 343 12.28 8.23 21.62
C ALA A 343 12.31 9.74 21.47
N ASN A 344 12.15 10.44 22.56
CA ASN A 344 12.44 11.87 22.72
C ASN A 344 13.94 12.00 23.00
N LEU A 345 14.78 12.05 21.94
CA LEU A 345 16.25 12.11 22.11
C LEU A 345 16.68 13.40 22.78
N THR A 346 16.10 14.51 22.35
CA THR A 346 16.17 15.85 22.97
C THR A 346 14.83 16.55 22.78
N PRO A 347 14.59 17.73 23.36
CA PRO A 347 13.37 18.51 23.06
C PRO A 347 13.19 18.85 21.59
N GLN A 348 14.29 18.86 20.79
CA GLN A 348 14.27 19.15 19.37
C GLN A 348 14.22 17.90 18.49
N HIS A 349 14.62 16.72 18.98
CA HIS A 349 14.81 15.50 18.22
C HIS A 349 13.88 14.40 18.68
N TYR A 350 13.00 13.95 17.81
CA TYR A 350 12.12 12.80 18.01
C TYR A 350 12.45 11.71 17.00
N LEU A 351 12.57 10.47 17.47
CA LEU A 351 12.85 9.29 16.64
C LEU A 351 11.76 8.25 16.81
N SER A 352 11.37 7.63 15.70
CA SER A 352 10.46 6.48 15.67
C SER A 352 11.05 5.41 14.76
N VAL A 353 11.03 4.16 15.22
CA VAL A 353 11.43 2.98 14.44
C VAL A 353 10.31 1.97 14.52
N ARG A 354 9.81 1.52 13.36
CA ARG A 354 8.77 0.51 13.25
C ARG A 354 9.26 -0.69 12.43
N TYR A 355 8.91 -1.88 12.87
CA TYR A 355 8.98 -3.11 12.09
C TYR A 355 7.59 -3.70 11.94
N GLY A 356 7.24 -4.13 10.73
CA GLY A 356 5.99 -4.80 10.41
C GLY A 356 6.22 -6.09 9.65
N ARG A 357 5.44 -7.14 9.97
CA ARG A 357 5.40 -8.40 9.25
C ARG A 357 3.98 -8.88 9.02
N ASN A 358 3.69 -9.28 7.80
CA ASN A 358 2.43 -9.94 7.43
C ASN A 358 2.74 -11.22 6.65
N ASN A 359 2.10 -12.32 7.03
CA ASN A 359 2.10 -13.56 6.26
C ASN A 359 0.66 -13.99 6.04
N ASN A 360 0.28 -14.27 4.82
CA ASN A 360 -1.04 -14.81 4.56
C ASN A 360 -1.02 -15.92 3.50
N SER A 361 -2.07 -16.73 3.53
CA SER A 361 -2.37 -17.70 2.48
C SER A 361 -3.87 -17.68 2.22
N GLN A 362 -4.25 -17.73 0.94
CA GLN A 362 -5.64 -17.71 0.50
C GLN A 362 -5.85 -18.58 -0.74
N PRO A 363 -7.09 -19.04 -1.00
CA PRO A 363 -7.41 -19.78 -2.21
C PRO A 363 -7.13 -18.93 -3.46
N TYR A 364 -6.65 -19.56 -4.51
CA TYR A 364 -6.45 -18.98 -5.82
C TYR A 364 -7.16 -19.82 -6.89
N GLY A 365 -7.96 -19.18 -7.75
CA GLY A 365 -8.71 -19.86 -8.80
C GLY A 365 -9.96 -20.61 -8.35
N ALA A 366 -10.29 -20.63 -7.05
CA ALA A 366 -11.49 -21.30 -6.55
C ALA A 366 -12.77 -20.57 -6.96
N GLY A 367 -13.75 -21.28 -7.50
CA GLY A 367 -15.02 -20.71 -7.95
C GLY A 367 -16.07 -21.77 -8.23
N LEU A 368 -17.34 -21.31 -8.39
CA LEU A 368 -18.48 -22.21 -8.61
C LEU A 368 -18.35 -23.05 -9.90
N ARG A 369 -17.75 -22.47 -10.95
CA ARG A 369 -17.58 -23.08 -12.27
C ARG A 369 -16.15 -23.53 -12.55
N ALA A 370 -15.26 -23.39 -11.57
CA ALA A 370 -13.88 -23.82 -11.68
C ALA A 370 -13.69 -25.17 -11.02
N ALA A 371 -13.31 -26.18 -11.77
CA ALA A 371 -12.99 -27.48 -11.24
C ALA A 371 -11.77 -27.41 -10.30
N PRO A 372 -11.71 -28.18 -9.20
CA PRO A 372 -10.62 -28.18 -8.25
C PRO A 372 -9.23 -28.42 -8.84
N SER A 373 -9.13 -29.06 -10.00
CA SER A 373 -7.89 -29.23 -10.76
C SER A 373 -7.23 -27.88 -11.13
N GLY A 374 -8.03 -26.81 -11.27
CA GLY A 374 -7.55 -25.45 -11.57
C GLY A 374 -7.19 -24.63 -10.32
N TRP A 375 -7.38 -25.14 -9.11
CA TRP A 375 -7.18 -24.38 -7.88
C TRP A 375 -5.75 -24.46 -7.36
N SER A 376 -5.31 -23.37 -6.77
CA SER A 376 -4.04 -23.28 -6.09
C SER A 376 -4.17 -22.47 -4.79
N THR A 377 -3.05 -22.16 -4.16
CA THR A 377 -2.98 -21.34 -2.96
C THR A 377 -1.99 -20.20 -3.18
N SER A 378 -2.46 -18.97 -3.10
CA SER A 378 -1.62 -17.79 -3.06
C SER A 378 -1.03 -17.63 -1.66
N LYS A 379 0.29 -17.53 -1.55
CA LYS A 379 1.03 -17.31 -0.30
C LYS A 379 1.79 -16.00 -0.39
N ASN A 380 1.56 -15.11 0.57
CA ASN A 380 2.19 -13.80 0.63
C ASN A 380 3.02 -13.65 1.90
N THR A 381 4.17 -13.00 1.78
CA THR A 381 5.02 -12.60 2.90
C THR A 381 5.46 -11.16 2.70
N PHE A 382 5.28 -10.34 3.73
CA PHE A 382 5.66 -8.92 3.73
C PHE A 382 6.50 -8.62 4.96
N ASN A 383 7.53 -7.81 4.80
CA ASN A 383 8.32 -7.24 5.87
C ASN A 383 8.57 -5.76 5.57
N SER A 384 8.56 -4.94 6.60
CA SER A 384 8.98 -3.54 6.46
C SER A 384 9.66 -3.04 7.72
N ILE A 385 10.68 -2.24 7.55
CA ILE A 385 11.28 -1.42 8.61
C ILE A 385 11.22 0.02 8.19
N ASN A 386 10.74 0.89 9.09
CA ASN A 386 10.60 2.32 8.85
C ASN A 386 11.29 3.08 9.99
N VAL A 387 12.09 4.05 9.63
CA VAL A 387 12.78 4.97 10.56
C VAL A 387 12.33 6.38 10.22
N ASN A 388 11.80 7.08 11.21
CA ASN A 388 11.32 8.45 11.06
C ASN A 388 11.99 9.33 12.13
N HIS A 389 12.62 10.41 11.71
CA HIS A 389 13.32 11.34 12.57
C HIS A 389 12.85 12.77 12.32
N ASN A 390 12.34 13.42 13.36
CA ASN A 390 11.89 14.81 13.32
C ASN A 390 12.86 15.68 14.08
N TRP A 391 13.34 16.75 13.44
CA TRP A 391 14.26 17.74 14.03
C TRP A 391 13.70 19.15 13.88
N VAL A 392 13.36 19.78 14.98
CA VAL A 392 12.96 21.18 15.01
C VAL A 392 14.19 22.08 15.16
N VAL A 393 14.40 22.94 14.18
CA VAL A 393 15.55 23.85 14.10
C VAL A 393 15.08 25.27 14.41
N GLY A 394 15.27 25.71 15.66
CA GLY A 394 14.63 26.94 16.15
C GLY A 394 13.09 26.81 16.13
N GLY A 395 12.35 27.85 16.48
CA GLY A 395 10.89 27.76 16.59
C GLY A 395 10.14 27.59 15.24
N SER A 396 10.71 28.06 14.14
CA SER A 396 10.00 28.20 12.86
C SER A 396 10.40 27.20 11.77
N LYS A 397 11.34 26.28 12.04
CA LYS A 397 11.84 25.34 11.03
C LYS A 397 11.76 23.91 11.52
N LEU A 398 11.38 23.01 10.62
CA LEU A 398 11.27 21.60 10.93
C LEU A 398 11.95 20.79 9.82
N ASN A 399 12.79 19.83 10.23
CA ASN A 399 13.30 18.76 9.38
C ASN A 399 12.71 17.42 9.81
N GLU A 400 12.18 16.66 8.90
CA GLU A 400 11.66 15.31 9.14
C GLU A 400 12.27 14.36 8.10
N LEU A 401 12.96 13.32 8.48
CA LEU A 401 13.63 12.32 7.65
C LEU A 401 12.89 10.99 7.74
N ILE A 402 12.63 10.35 6.61
CA ILE A 402 12.09 8.99 6.56
C ILE A 402 13.04 8.12 5.74
N PHE A 403 13.37 6.99 6.34
CA PHE A 403 14.03 5.89 5.67
C PHE A 403 13.18 4.63 5.82
N GLN A 404 12.94 3.91 4.73
CA GLN A 404 12.19 2.67 4.77
C GLN A 404 12.84 1.61 3.89
N TYR A 405 12.82 0.39 4.39
CA TYR A 405 13.02 -0.83 3.63
C TYR A 405 11.73 -1.66 3.68
N ALA A 406 11.28 -2.15 2.54
CA ALA A 406 10.14 -3.05 2.43
C ALA A 406 10.47 -4.20 1.48
N ASP A 407 10.00 -5.38 1.83
CA ASP A 407 10.20 -6.63 1.10
C ASP A 407 8.86 -7.37 1.01
N PHE A 408 8.56 -7.87 -0.17
CA PHE A 408 7.34 -8.63 -0.46
C PHE A 408 7.64 -9.82 -1.34
N SER A 409 7.01 -10.95 -1.05
CA SER A 409 6.98 -12.09 -1.94
C SER A 409 5.58 -12.71 -2.01
N ASN A 410 5.15 -13.03 -3.22
CA ASN A 410 3.98 -13.84 -3.52
C ASN A 410 4.43 -15.11 -4.24
N ASN A 411 3.82 -16.25 -3.90
CA ASN A 411 4.05 -17.51 -4.57
C ASN A 411 2.73 -18.28 -4.73
N ILE A 412 2.45 -18.69 -5.95
CA ILE A 412 1.28 -19.49 -6.32
C ILE A 412 1.79 -20.72 -7.08
N PRO A 413 1.83 -21.89 -6.44
CA PRO A 413 2.32 -23.11 -7.07
C PRO A 413 1.40 -23.59 -8.18
N LEU A 414 1.92 -24.45 -9.05
CA LEU A 414 1.15 -25.11 -10.10
C LEU A 414 -0.05 -25.86 -9.51
N SER A 415 -1.23 -25.68 -10.13
CA SER A 415 -2.48 -26.30 -9.69
C SER A 415 -2.59 -27.77 -10.14
N SER A 416 -2.28 -28.04 -11.41
CA SER A 416 -2.39 -29.35 -12.06
C SER A 416 -1.35 -29.46 -13.18
N SER A 417 -1.16 -30.64 -13.74
CA SER A 417 -0.42 -30.91 -14.98
C SER A 417 -1.34 -31.19 -16.16
N ASP A 418 -2.65 -31.11 -15.99
CA ASP A 418 -3.62 -31.36 -17.03
C ASP A 418 -3.81 -30.09 -17.91
N PRO A 419 -4.12 -30.21 -19.20
CA PRO A 419 -4.37 -29.05 -20.04
C PRO A 419 -5.53 -28.19 -19.51
N TRP A 420 -5.45 -26.87 -19.75
CA TRP A 420 -6.51 -25.95 -19.37
C TRP A 420 -7.66 -25.99 -20.38
N LEU A 421 -8.85 -26.29 -19.87
CA LEU A 421 -10.07 -26.39 -20.65
C LEU A 421 -11.03 -25.24 -20.29
N ILE A 422 -11.62 -24.62 -21.31
CA ILE A 422 -12.59 -23.54 -21.17
C ILE A 422 -13.85 -23.92 -21.94
N PHE A 423 -14.97 -24.02 -21.26
CA PHE A 423 -16.29 -24.31 -21.83
C PHE A 423 -17.12 -23.04 -21.96
N GLN A 424 -18.19 -23.05 -22.79
CA GLN A 424 -18.97 -21.87 -23.11
C GLN A 424 -19.61 -21.18 -21.88
N ASN A 425 -20.15 -21.96 -20.94
CA ASN A 425 -20.75 -21.42 -19.73
C ASN A 425 -19.72 -21.12 -18.62
N THR A 426 -18.50 -20.74 -19.02
CA THR A 426 -17.39 -20.37 -18.10
C THR A 426 -16.91 -21.49 -17.17
N VAL A 427 -17.29 -22.75 -17.40
CA VAL A 427 -16.69 -23.89 -16.72
C VAL A 427 -15.24 -23.99 -17.14
N THR A 428 -14.36 -24.18 -16.18
CA THR A 428 -12.92 -24.34 -16.40
C THR A 428 -12.37 -25.53 -15.63
N ALA A 429 -11.37 -26.20 -16.20
CA ALA A 429 -10.68 -27.35 -15.57
C ALA A 429 -9.22 -27.45 -16.04
N GLY A 430 -8.40 -28.20 -15.31
CA GLY A 430 -6.99 -28.40 -15.65
C GLY A 430 -6.08 -27.35 -15.03
N ALA A 431 -4.84 -27.24 -15.54
CA ALA A 431 -3.83 -26.32 -15.01
C ALA A 431 -4.21 -24.86 -15.26
N ASN A 432 -4.41 -24.10 -14.22
CA ASN A 432 -4.66 -22.66 -14.35
C ASN A 432 -3.48 -22.00 -15.09
N PRO A 433 -3.72 -21.27 -16.19
CA PRO A 433 -2.66 -20.72 -17.03
C PRO A 433 -1.80 -19.65 -16.33
N ASN A 434 -2.30 -19.07 -15.22
CA ASN A 434 -1.53 -18.14 -14.42
C ASN A 434 -0.71 -18.83 -13.32
N THR A 435 -0.54 -20.17 -13.39
CA THR A 435 0.24 -20.93 -12.40
C THR A 435 1.25 -21.87 -13.07
N PRO A 436 2.43 -22.09 -12.49
CA PRO A 436 2.93 -21.41 -11.29
C PRO A 436 3.31 -19.96 -11.59
N GLN A 437 3.12 -19.08 -10.60
CA GLN A 437 3.66 -17.72 -10.68
C GLN A 437 4.26 -17.28 -9.34
N SER A 438 5.23 -16.38 -9.40
CA SER A 438 5.73 -15.66 -8.23
C SER A 438 5.98 -14.22 -8.57
N THR A 439 5.81 -13.35 -7.57
CA THR A 439 6.20 -11.95 -7.66
C THR A 439 6.96 -11.56 -6.40
N GLU A 440 8.02 -10.77 -6.58
CA GLU A 440 8.84 -10.27 -5.48
C GLU A 440 9.08 -8.78 -5.68
N GLN A 441 9.03 -8.01 -4.60
CA GLN A 441 9.32 -6.58 -4.60
C GLN A 441 10.25 -6.26 -3.45
N THR A 442 11.29 -5.46 -3.72
CA THR A 442 12.18 -4.92 -2.69
C THR A 442 12.30 -3.43 -2.89
N LYS A 443 11.94 -2.65 -1.87
CA LYS A 443 11.92 -1.20 -1.91
C LYS A 443 12.81 -0.58 -0.86
N TRP A 444 13.58 0.40 -1.28
CA TRP A 444 14.28 1.34 -0.43
C TRP A 444 13.68 2.71 -0.64
N GLN A 445 13.25 3.37 0.42
CA GLN A 445 12.77 4.74 0.35
C GLN A 445 13.66 5.63 1.21
N PHE A 446 14.06 6.72 0.61
CA PHE A 446 14.62 7.87 1.30
C PHE A 446 13.75 9.08 0.99
N ARG A 447 13.22 9.67 2.02
CA ARG A 447 12.43 10.88 1.92
C ARG A 447 12.90 11.88 2.93
N ASN A 448 12.95 13.12 2.50
CA ASN A 448 13.37 14.20 3.36
C ASN A 448 12.70 15.51 2.92
N ASP A 449 11.99 16.20 3.85
CA ASP A 449 11.27 17.45 3.60
C ASP A 449 11.61 18.54 4.62
N PHE A 450 11.54 19.90 4.32
CA PHE A 450 11.79 21.07 5.18
C PHE A 450 10.64 22.05 5.22
N THR A 451 10.14 22.28 6.37
CA THR A 451 9.15 23.30 6.62
C THR A 451 9.81 24.53 7.24
N TRP A 452 9.47 25.69 6.73
CA TRP A 452 9.87 26.95 7.34
C TRP A 452 8.77 27.98 7.19
N SER A 453 8.66 28.88 8.17
CA SER A 453 7.63 29.90 8.19
C SER A 453 8.27 31.28 8.15
N VAL A 454 7.62 32.20 7.42
CA VAL A 454 7.97 33.62 7.37
C VAL A 454 6.72 34.42 7.75
N THR A 455 6.80 35.17 8.84
CA THR A 455 5.69 36.00 9.31
C THR A 455 5.91 37.44 8.86
N GLY A 456 4.88 38.01 8.22
CA GLY A 456 4.77 39.42 7.89
C GLY A 456 3.88 40.17 8.87
N ARG A 457 3.68 41.47 8.62
CA ARG A 457 2.88 42.35 9.47
C ARG A 457 1.43 41.87 9.60
N GLY A 458 0.84 41.98 10.80
CA GLY A 458 -0.57 41.67 11.04
C GLY A 458 -0.93 40.20 11.00
N GLY A 459 0.09 39.28 11.17
CA GLY A 459 -0.13 37.84 11.13
C GLY A 459 -0.27 37.24 9.73
N ILE A 460 -0.08 38.06 8.68
CA ILE A 460 0.08 37.58 7.29
C ILE A 460 1.40 36.83 7.21
N GLY A 461 1.43 35.71 6.54
CA GLY A 461 2.65 34.93 6.48
C GLY A 461 2.61 33.79 5.49
N HIS A 462 3.75 33.20 5.29
CA HIS A 462 3.98 32.07 4.40
C HIS A 462 4.49 30.89 5.22
N ASP A 463 3.85 29.75 5.08
CA ASP A 463 4.29 28.46 5.62
C ASP A 463 4.75 27.59 4.45
N PHE A 464 6.05 27.66 4.15
CA PHE A 464 6.67 26.94 3.07
C PHE A 464 6.99 25.50 3.48
N LYS A 465 6.88 24.59 2.51
CA LYS A 465 7.38 23.25 2.60
C LYS A 465 7.98 22.82 1.26
N ALA A 466 9.20 22.27 1.28
CA ALA A 466 9.85 21.71 0.11
C ALA A 466 10.37 20.31 0.45
N GLY A 467 10.48 19.43 -0.51
CA GLY A 467 10.96 18.07 -0.21
C GLY A 467 11.35 17.25 -1.41
N VAL A 468 12.03 16.15 -1.08
CA VAL A 468 12.46 15.10 -2.00
C VAL A 468 11.96 13.75 -1.52
N ASN A 469 11.56 12.89 -2.44
CA ASN A 469 11.29 11.50 -2.18
C ASN A 469 11.94 10.65 -3.27
N TRP A 470 12.74 9.68 -2.84
CA TRP A 470 13.36 8.71 -3.73
C TRP A 470 12.94 7.32 -3.27
N ILE A 471 12.37 6.56 -4.18
CA ILE A 471 12.06 5.13 -3.99
C ILE A 471 12.90 4.38 -5.01
N HIS A 472 13.78 3.54 -4.50
CA HIS A 472 14.61 2.63 -5.30
C HIS A 472 14.05 1.23 -5.19
N GLU A 473 13.65 0.66 -6.31
CA GLU A 473 13.12 -0.68 -6.41
C GLU A 473 14.07 -1.52 -7.30
N PRO A 474 15.16 -2.04 -6.71
CA PRO A 474 16.15 -2.82 -7.46
C PRO A 474 15.61 -4.17 -7.91
N HIS A 475 14.52 -4.62 -7.28
CA HIS A 475 13.93 -5.92 -7.50
C HIS A 475 12.42 -5.81 -7.50
N LEU A 476 11.85 -5.78 -8.69
CA LEU A 476 10.46 -6.07 -8.97
C LEU A 476 10.46 -7.25 -9.93
N PHE A 477 10.45 -8.45 -9.36
CA PHE A 477 10.60 -9.69 -10.09
C PHE A 477 9.26 -10.38 -10.26
N ALA A 478 9.01 -10.93 -11.43
CA ALA A 478 7.87 -11.77 -11.71
C ALA A 478 8.27 -12.98 -12.54
N THR A 479 7.83 -14.15 -12.10
CA THR A 479 7.90 -15.39 -12.87
C THR A 479 6.49 -15.79 -13.26
N PHE A 480 6.27 -15.95 -14.56
CA PHE A 480 5.07 -16.55 -15.11
C PHE A 480 5.49 -17.77 -15.91
N ASN A 481 5.27 -18.94 -15.36
CA ASN A 481 5.42 -20.18 -16.09
C ASN A 481 4.07 -20.56 -16.70
N GLY A 482 3.43 -19.61 -17.38
CA GLY A 482 2.10 -19.70 -17.95
C GLY A 482 1.94 -20.96 -18.79
N GLY A 483 1.70 -22.06 -18.13
CA GLY A 483 1.58 -23.44 -18.56
C GLY A 483 2.24 -23.71 -19.90
N ASN A 484 3.31 -24.49 -19.94
CA ASN A 484 3.77 -25.10 -21.20
C ASN A 484 2.67 -25.93 -21.88
N GLU A 485 1.49 -25.96 -21.28
CA GLU A 485 0.31 -26.68 -21.70
C GLU A 485 -0.61 -25.75 -22.49
N PRO A 486 -1.05 -26.10 -23.69
CA PRO A 486 -2.00 -25.28 -24.44
C PRO A 486 -3.33 -25.16 -23.72
N GLN A 487 -3.99 -24.01 -23.90
CA GLN A 487 -5.36 -23.79 -23.45
C GLN A 487 -6.32 -24.18 -24.59
N PHE A 488 -7.35 -24.92 -24.24
CA PHE A 488 -8.36 -25.37 -25.20
C PHE A 488 -9.71 -24.72 -24.87
N THR A 489 -10.26 -23.98 -25.81
CA THR A 489 -11.64 -23.47 -25.74
C THR A 489 -12.53 -24.40 -26.59
N LEU A 490 -13.60 -24.89 -26.00
CA LEU A 490 -14.54 -25.81 -26.62
C LEU A 490 -15.71 -25.02 -27.23
N THR A 491 -16.36 -25.61 -28.24
CA THR A 491 -17.50 -24.99 -28.93
C THR A 491 -18.78 -25.06 -28.14
N ASP A 492 -18.90 -25.94 -27.17
CA ASP A 492 -20.10 -26.20 -26.37
C ASP A 492 -19.75 -26.71 -24.97
N ASP A 493 -20.74 -26.82 -24.09
CA ASP A 493 -20.66 -27.41 -22.77
C ASP A 493 -20.84 -28.94 -22.84
N ASP A 494 -20.07 -29.58 -23.67
CA ASP A 494 -19.94 -31.02 -23.76
C ASP A 494 -18.45 -31.38 -23.78
N ILE A 495 -18.08 -32.36 -22.97
CA ILE A 495 -16.69 -32.82 -22.87
C ILE A 495 -16.17 -33.39 -24.22
N ASN A 496 -17.07 -33.85 -25.08
CA ASN A 496 -16.74 -34.32 -26.42
C ASN A 496 -16.90 -33.24 -27.53
N ALA A 497 -17.23 -32.00 -27.13
CA ALA A 497 -17.39 -30.91 -28.09
C ALA A 497 -16.09 -30.69 -28.88
N PRO A 498 -16.17 -30.23 -30.12
CA PRO A 498 -14.99 -29.82 -30.88
C PRO A 498 -14.26 -28.69 -30.19
N ILE A 499 -12.93 -28.68 -30.29
CA ILE A 499 -12.09 -27.58 -29.83
C ILE A 499 -12.27 -26.43 -30.84
N GLN A 500 -12.72 -25.27 -30.36
CA GLN A 500 -12.87 -24.07 -31.14
C GLN A 500 -11.53 -23.34 -31.30
N LEU A 501 -10.85 -23.10 -30.21
CA LEU A 501 -9.60 -22.36 -30.17
C LEU A 501 -8.53 -23.15 -29.37
N VAL A 502 -7.32 -23.08 -29.85
CA VAL A 502 -6.14 -23.53 -29.12
C VAL A 502 -5.25 -22.33 -28.89
N THR A 503 -5.03 -21.97 -27.64
CA THR A 503 -4.12 -20.87 -27.27
C THR A 503 -2.84 -21.47 -26.71
N PHE A 504 -1.74 -21.11 -27.32
CA PHE A 504 -0.40 -21.46 -26.86
C PHE A 504 0.17 -20.29 -26.06
N ASN A 505 0.59 -20.56 -24.86
CA ASN A 505 1.33 -19.60 -24.05
C ASN A 505 2.79 -19.53 -24.54
N GLY A 506 3.38 -18.36 -24.43
CA GLY A 506 4.72 -18.09 -24.93
C GLY A 506 5.85 -18.81 -24.18
N GLY A 507 5.55 -19.65 -23.22
CA GLY A 507 6.52 -20.33 -22.39
C GLY A 507 6.75 -19.62 -21.03
N ALA A 508 7.79 -20.04 -20.31
CA ALA A 508 8.17 -19.43 -19.04
C ALA A 508 8.90 -18.09 -19.25
N ALA A 509 8.54 -17.10 -18.49
CA ALA A 509 9.21 -15.83 -18.45
C ALA A 509 9.60 -15.45 -17.02
N ASP A 510 10.87 -15.14 -16.84
CA ASP A 510 11.42 -14.57 -15.62
C ASP A 510 11.83 -13.14 -15.94
N VAL A 511 11.16 -12.17 -15.34
CA VAL A 511 11.41 -10.75 -15.58
C VAL A 511 11.72 -10.03 -14.28
N ASN A 512 12.70 -9.14 -14.34
CA ASN A 512 13.00 -8.19 -13.29
C ASN A 512 12.91 -6.77 -13.86
N LEU A 513 12.14 -5.92 -13.22
CA LEU A 513 11.91 -4.52 -13.62
C LEU A 513 12.48 -3.58 -12.56
N PRO A 514 13.80 -3.37 -12.51
CA PRO A 514 14.35 -2.39 -11.58
C PRO A 514 14.00 -0.98 -12.05
N PHE A 515 13.55 -0.14 -11.14
CA PHE A 515 13.28 1.27 -11.44
C PHE A 515 13.48 2.17 -10.23
N ASP A 516 13.61 3.45 -10.52
CA ASP A 516 13.72 4.51 -9.54
C ASP A 516 12.58 5.51 -9.69
N GLN A 517 12.01 5.94 -8.57
CA GLN A 517 11.02 7.00 -8.53
C GLN A 517 11.60 8.20 -7.80
N TYR A 518 11.66 9.32 -8.48
CA TYR A 518 12.12 10.58 -7.92
C TYR A 518 10.96 11.56 -7.85
N ALA A 519 10.81 12.21 -6.73
CA ALA A 519 9.84 13.29 -6.58
C ALA A 519 10.50 14.50 -5.92
N LEU A 520 10.20 15.65 -6.47
CA LEU A 520 10.58 16.96 -5.93
C LEU A 520 9.33 17.80 -5.79
N TYR A 521 9.20 18.54 -4.71
CA TYR A 521 8.09 19.47 -4.58
C TYR A 521 8.45 20.69 -3.74
N ILE A 522 7.68 21.76 -3.96
CA ILE A 522 7.60 22.95 -3.11
C ILE A 522 6.14 23.35 -2.97
N GLN A 523 5.76 23.79 -1.79
CA GLN A 523 4.43 24.32 -1.52
C GLN A 523 4.50 25.49 -0.55
N ASP A 524 3.50 26.36 -0.61
CA ASP A 524 3.32 27.51 0.25
C ASP A 524 1.86 27.58 0.72
N ASP A 525 1.65 27.54 2.02
CA ASP A 525 0.37 27.87 2.64
C ASP A 525 0.38 29.36 3.01
N TRP A 526 0.06 30.21 2.03
CA TRP A 526 0.11 31.65 2.14
C TRP A 526 -1.14 32.20 2.83
N ARG A 527 -0.98 32.69 4.04
CA ARG A 527 -2.00 33.43 4.76
C ARG A 527 -2.06 34.85 4.24
N VAL A 528 -2.97 35.12 3.29
CA VAL A 528 -3.17 36.46 2.68
C VAL A 528 -3.75 37.45 3.68
N ASN A 529 -4.64 36.98 4.54
CA ASN A 529 -5.22 37.69 5.67
C ASN A 529 -5.81 36.71 6.70
N ASN A 530 -6.43 37.19 7.76
CA ASN A 530 -7.00 36.37 8.84
C ASN A 530 -8.16 35.45 8.39
N ARG A 531 -8.69 35.60 7.17
CA ARG A 531 -9.81 34.81 6.63
C ARG A 531 -9.47 34.02 5.39
N LEU A 532 -8.42 34.40 4.66
CA LEU A 532 -8.05 33.77 3.39
C LEU A 532 -6.66 33.15 3.46
N THR A 533 -6.59 31.85 3.22
CA THR A 533 -5.35 31.12 2.96
C THR A 533 -5.35 30.61 1.52
N LEU A 534 -4.26 30.83 0.79
CA LEU A 534 -3.97 30.23 -0.51
C LEU A 534 -3.00 29.07 -0.30
N ASN A 535 -3.30 27.93 -0.92
CA ASN A 535 -2.39 26.76 -0.95
C ASN A 535 -1.82 26.66 -2.36
N LEU A 536 -0.55 26.95 -2.51
CA LEU A 536 0.17 26.95 -3.78
C LEU A 536 1.20 25.83 -3.77
N GLY A 537 1.29 25.04 -4.84
CA GLY A 537 2.22 23.95 -4.89
C GLY A 537 2.68 23.62 -6.30
N LEU A 538 3.90 23.15 -6.40
CA LEU A 538 4.46 22.53 -7.60
C LEU A 538 5.16 21.23 -7.21
N ARG A 539 4.83 20.18 -7.93
CA ARG A 539 5.47 18.85 -7.79
C ARG A 539 6.00 18.43 -9.14
N TYR A 540 7.11 17.72 -9.14
CA TYR A 540 7.66 17.00 -10.27
C TYR A 540 7.94 15.57 -9.89
N ASP A 541 7.44 14.61 -10.67
CA ASP A 541 7.71 13.18 -10.51
C ASP A 541 8.47 12.66 -11.74
N LEU A 542 9.44 11.79 -11.52
CA LEU A 542 10.14 11.05 -12.55
C LEU A 542 10.23 9.59 -12.16
N VAL A 543 9.80 8.71 -13.06
CA VAL A 543 10.02 7.27 -12.94
C VAL A 543 11.05 6.89 -14.00
N ASP A 544 12.20 6.42 -13.57
CA ASP A 544 13.30 5.99 -14.46
C ASP A 544 13.48 4.48 -14.38
N GLY A 545 13.69 3.82 -15.53
CA GLY A 545 13.77 2.36 -15.64
C GLY A 545 12.48 1.67 -16.12
N MET A 546 11.34 2.39 -16.21
CA MET A 546 10.08 1.82 -16.69
C MET A 546 10.01 1.52 -18.20
N PRO A 547 10.66 2.29 -19.10
CA PRO A 547 10.72 1.92 -20.50
C PRO A 547 11.49 0.61 -20.68
N ILE A 548 10.81 -0.39 -21.21
CA ILE A 548 11.33 -1.74 -21.42
C ILE A 548 11.82 -1.83 -22.86
N ASP A 549 13.04 -2.31 -23.05
CA ASP A 549 13.60 -2.59 -24.37
C ASP A 549 12.73 -3.64 -25.09
N GLN A 550 12.09 -3.23 -26.19
CA GLN A 550 11.22 -4.05 -27.02
C GLN A 550 11.94 -4.62 -28.24
N SER A 551 13.23 -4.42 -28.38
CA SER A 551 14.01 -4.83 -29.57
C SER A 551 14.01 -6.35 -29.81
N SER A 552 13.72 -7.14 -28.77
CA SER A 552 13.58 -8.61 -28.84
C SER A 552 12.12 -9.10 -28.77
N ASN A 553 11.13 -8.20 -28.61
CA ASN A 553 9.73 -8.58 -28.54
C ASN A 553 9.18 -8.91 -29.94
N PRO A 554 8.82 -10.17 -30.23
CA PRO A 554 8.36 -10.57 -31.56
C PRO A 554 7.05 -9.90 -31.96
N ASN A 555 6.15 -9.60 -31.02
CA ASN A 555 4.89 -8.92 -31.28
C ASN A 555 5.14 -7.46 -31.66
N PHE A 556 6.03 -6.79 -30.96
CA PHE A 556 6.41 -5.41 -31.26
C PHE A 556 7.10 -5.29 -32.63
N LEU A 557 8.03 -6.19 -32.93
CA LEU A 557 8.72 -6.23 -34.23
C LEU A 557 7.77 -6.53 -35.39
N ALA A 558 6.80 -7.44 -35.20
CA ALA A 558 5.76 -7.73 -36.20
C ALA A 558 4.86 -6.52 -36.41
N PHE A 559 4.52 -5.77 -35.35
CA PHE A 559 3.73 -4.55 -35.45
C PHE A 559 4.48 -3.45 -36.21
N GLN A 560 5.76 -3.24 -35.92
CA GLN A 560 6.63 -2.29 -36.66
C GLN A 560 6.70 -2.66 -38.14
N ALA A 561 6.91 -3.94 -38.47
CA ALA A 561 6.99 -4.41 -39.84
C ALA A 561 5.66 -4.17 -40.61
N ALA A 562 4.53 -4.38 -39.93
CA ALA A 562 3.21 -4.08 -40.51
C ALA A 562 3.02 -2.58 -40.80
N GLY A 563 3.48 -1.70 -39.88
CA GLY A 563 3.47 -0.25 -40.09
C GLY A 563 4.32 0.17 -41.28
N GLN A 564 5.54 -0.34 -41.37
CA GLN A 564 6.47 -0.09 -42.48
C GLN A 564 5.88 -0.58 -43.84
N ALA A 565 5.11 -1.63 -43.81
CA ALA A 565 4.37 -2.14 -44.99
C ALA A 565 3.12 -1.31 -45.33
N GLY A 566 2.82 -0.23 -44.60
CA GLY A 566 1.68 0.66 -44.88
C GLY A 566 0.34 0.15 -44.33
N ALA A 567 0.32 -0.88 -43.49
CA ALA A 567 -0.90 -1.43 -42.89
C ALA A 567 -1.68 -0.39 -42.07
N PHE A 568 -1.02 0.68 -41.58
CA PHE A 568 -1.62 1.72 -40.73
C PHE A 568 -2.02 2.99 -41.51
N ALA A 569 -1.93 2.98 -42.85
CA ALA A 569 -2.23 4.17 -43.66
C ALA A 569 -3.65 4.76 -43.42
N SER A 570 -4.63 3.91 -43.09
CA SER A 570 -5.99 4.33 -42.72
C SER A 570 -6.13 4.74 -41.23
N PHE A 571 -5.15 4.45 -40.40
CA PHE A 571 -5.11 4.71 -38.97
C PHE A 571 -3.73 5.18 -38.52
N PRO A 572 -3.27 6.38 -38.93
CA PRO A 572 -1.90 6.84 -38.67
C PRO A 572 -1.50 6.89 -37.17
N TRP A 573 -2.49 7.02 -36.29
CA TRP A 573 -2.25 7.02 -34.85
C TRP A 573 -1.70 5.68 -34.33
N LEU A 574 -1.89 4.56 -35.08
CA LEU A 574 -1.31 3.27 -34.72
C LEU A 574 0.21 3.25 -34.83
N GLU A 575 0.82 4.12 -35.64
CA GLU A 575 2.28 4.17 -35.78
C GLU A 575 2.99 4.50 -34.48
N SER A 576 2.31 5.22 -33.58
CA SER A 576 2.86 5.57 -32.27
C SER A 576 3.11 4.34 -31.37
N PHE A 577 2.34 3.26 -31.53
CA PHE A 577 2.54 2.02 -30.78
C PHE A 577 3.75 1.20 -31.23
N GLY A 578 4.29 1.48 -32.42
CA GLY A 578 5.53 0.90 -32.93
C GLY A 578 6.80 1.68 -32.57
N GLN A 579 6.69 2.69 -31.71
CA GLN A 579 7.86 3.46 -31.24
C GLN A 579 8.40 2.88 -29.94
N GLU A 580 9.71 2.88 -29.80
CA GLU A 580 10.36 2.46 -28.55
C GLU A 580 9.86 3.31 -27.36
N PRO A 581 9.47 2.69 -26.25
CA PRO A 581 9.02 3.40 -25.07
C PRO A 581 10.12 4.35 -24.57
N GLN A 582 9.72 5.52 -24.12
CA GLN A 582 10.65 6.53 -23.58
C GLN A 582 10.23 6.93 -22.16
N THR A 583 11.24 7.27 -21.34
CA THR A 583 10.98 7.85 -20.02
C THR A 583 10.22 9.17 -20.18
N ASP A 584 9.05 9.25 -19.58
CA ASP A 584 8.28 10.48 -19.49
C ASP A 584 8.96 11.47 -18.53
N ARG A 585 9.14 12.72 -18.96
CA ARG A 585 9.96 13.73 -18.26
C ARG A 585 9.26 15.07 -18.07
N ASP A 586 8.04 15.24 -18.55
CA ASP A 586 7.31 16.51 -18.46
C ASP A 586 6.26 16.55 -17.34
N ASN A 587 6.44 15.71 -16.33
CA ASN A 587 5.56 15.42 -15.22
C ASN A 587 5.48 16.54 -14.16
N PHE A 588 5.22 17.78 -14.59
CA PHE A 588 4.98 18.90 -13.68
C PHE A 588 3.52 18.92 -13.20
N GLN A 589 3.31 19.04 -11.91
CA GLN A 589 2.02 18.99 -11.25
C GLN A 589 1.75 20.26 -10.44
N PRO A 590 1.35 21.35 -11.10
CA PRO A 590 0.92 22.58 -10.41
C PRO A 590 -0.38 22.33 -9.64
N ARG A 591 -0.47 22.90 -8.44
CA ARG A 591 -1.64 22.80 -7.55
C ARG A 591 -1.93 24.16 -6.95
N VAL A 592 -3.18 24.59 -7.02
CA VAL A 592 -3.65 25.86 -6.48
C VAL A 592 -4.94 25.62 -5.73
N GLY A 593 -5.02 26.11 -4.51
CA GLY A 593 -6.20 26.00 -3.69
C GLY A 593 -6.40 27.20 -2.79
N PHE A 594 -7.58 27.30 -2.20
CA PHE A 594 -7.90 28.31 -1.21
C PHE A 594 -8.82 27.76 -0.12
N ALA A 595 -8.71 28.33 1.07
CA ALA A 595 -9.65 28.19 2.17
C ALA A 595 -10.04 29.60 2.65
N TYR A 596 -11.36 29.89 2.67
CA TYR A 596 -11.90 31.20 3.07
C TYR A 596 -12.87 31.05 4.23
N ASP A 597 -12.52 31.64 5.37
CA ASP A 597 -13.40 31.75 6.55
C ASP A 597 -14.36 32.92 6.37
N VAL A 598 -15.62 32.62 6.06
CA VAL A 598 -16.63 33.60 5.71
C VAL A 598 -16.87 34.63 6.82
N GLN A 599 -16.86 34.18 8.06
CA GLN A 599 -17.15 35.01 9.25
C GLN A 599 -15.91 35.31 10.08
N GLY A 600 -14.78 34.68 9.82
CA GLY A 600 -13.55 34.82 10.59
C GLY A 600 -13.61 34.17 11.98
N ASN A 601 -14.52 33.22 12.18
CA ASN A 601 -14.72 32.50 13.44
C ASN A 601 -14.49 30.99 13.36
N GLY A 602 -13.97 30.51 12.23
CA GLY A 602 -13.66 29.10 11.98
C GLY A 602 -14.86 28.18 11.78
N LYS A 603 -16.09 28.69 11.73
CA LYS A 603 -17.31 27.86 11.67
C LYS A 603 -17.80 27.61 10.23
N ASN A 604 -17.58 28.56 9.32
CA ASN A 604 -18.05 28.47 7.93
C ASN A 604 -16.90 28.70 6.97
N ILE A 605 -16.34 27.58 6.45
CA ILE A 605 -15.18 27.61 5.55
C ILE A 605 -15.60 27.22 4.13
N VAL A 606 -15.33 28.09 3.17
CA VAL A 606 -15.45 27.78 1.74
C VAL A 606 -14.08 27.39 1.21
N ARG A 607 -14.02 26.25 0.51
CA ARG A 607 -12.77 25.69 -0.04
C ARG A 607 -12.91 25.43 -1.52
N GLY A 608 -11.85 25.67 -2.27
CA GLY A 608 -11.76 25.35 -3.68
C GLY A 608 -10.33 25.13 -4.12
N GLY A 609 -10.15 24.59 -5.31
CA GLY A 609 -8.83 24.41 -5.87
C GLY A 609 -8.84 23.62 -7.17
N TRP A 610 -7.69 23.67 -7.84
CA TRP A 610 -7.39 22.97 -9.07
C TRP A 610 -5.97 22.42 -8.99
N GLY A 611 -5.70 21.31 -9.67
CA GLY A 611 -4.35 20.78 -9.76
C GLY A 611 -4.22 19.65 -10.76
N VAL A 612 -2.99 19.42 -11.17
CA VAL A 612 -2.58 18.23 -11.93
C VAL A 612 -2.09 17.18 -10.96
N TYR A 613 -2.58 15.94 -11.13
CA TYR A 613 -2.23 14.80 -10.30
C TYR A 613 -1.88 13.63 -11.19
N GLN A 614 -0.68 13.10 -11.02
CA GLN A 614 -0.23 11.93 -11.77
C GLN A 614 -0.30 10.69 -10.89
N ASP A 615 -0.74 9.62 -11.50
CA ASP A 615 -0.69 8.29 -10.95
C ASP A 615 0.64 7.63 -11.34
N PHE A 616 1.18 6.82 -10.44
CA PHE A 616 2.32 5.99 -10.77
C PHE A 616 1.92 4.89 -11.80
N GLY A 617 0.70 4.35 -11.67
CA GLY A 617 0.24 3.19 -12.43
C GLY A 617 1.04 1.92 -12.06
N TYR A 618 0.37 0.91 -11.56
CA TYR A 618 1.00 -0.36 -11.20
C TYR A 618 1.51 -1.10 -12.45
N THR A 619 2.63 -1.82 -12.33
CA THR A 619 3.38 -2.40 -13.46
C THR A 619 2.60 -3.48 -14.21
N ASN A 620 1.68 -4.20 -13.55
CA ASN A 620 0.82 -5.21 -14.18
C ASN A 620 -0.09 -4.61 -15.28
N SER A 621 -0.36 -3.30 -15.26
CA SER A 621 -1.17 -2.62 -16.28
C SER A 621 -0.35 -2.00 -17.40
N ASN A 622 0.94 -1.76 -17.23
CA ASN A 622 1.72 -0.96 -18.18
C ASN A 622 3.10 -1.51 -18.55
N GLY A 623 3.80 -2.23 -17.70
CA GLY A 623 5.18 -2.62 -17.94
C GLY A 623 5.44 -4.12 -17.93
N LEU A 624 4.77 -4.84 -17.02
CA LEU A 624 5.10 -6.24 -16.75
C LEU A 624 4.86 -7.16 -17.96
N PHE A 625 3.72 -7.01 -18.65
CA PHE A 625 3.45 -7.82 -19.84
C PHE A 625 4.39 -7.52 -21.00
N ALA A 626 4.74 -6.24 -21.20
CA ALA A 626 5.72 -5.85 -22.21
C ALA A 626 7.10 -6.46 -21.92
N ALA A 627 7.49 -6.54 -20.63
CA ALA A 627 8.72 -7.18 -20.21
C ALA A 627 8.70 -8.71 -20.39
N ILE A 628 7.55 -9.34 -20.11
CA ILE A 628 7.36 -10.78 -20.32
C ILE A 628 7.49 -11.09 -21.82
N ASP A 629 6.83 -10.33 -22.69
CA ASP A 629 6.87 -10.53 -24.13
C ASP A 629 8.27 -10.27 -24.73
N ALA A 630 9.05 -9.38 -24.12
CA ALA A 630 10.43 -9.10 -24.51
C ALA A 630 11.46 -10.06 -23.88
N ALA A 631 11.06 -10.88 -22.92
CA ALA A 631 11.99 -11.78 -22.23
C ALA A 631 12.52 -12.87 -23.15
N GLY A 632 13.82 -13.11 -23.09
CA GLY A 632 14.46 -14.18 -23.86
C GLY A 632 13.89 -15.56 -23.51
N GLY A 633 13.42 -16.30 -24.49
CA GLY A 633 12.81 -17.62 -24.33
C GLY A 633 11.29 -17.60 -24.19
N HIS A 634 10.66 -16.40 -24.10
CA HIS A 634 9.23 -16.23 -24.22
C HIS A 634 8.87 -16.03 -25.71
N GLY A 635 8.06 -16.93 -26.25
CA GLY A 635 7.55 -16.80 -27.62
C GLY A 635 6.24 -16.00 -27.65
N PRO A 636 5.76 -15.62 -28.84
CA PRO A 636 4.47 -14.95 -28.96
C PRO A 636 3.33 -15.84 -28.51
N VAL A 637 2.43 -15.29 -27.71
CA VAL A 637 1.15 -15.95 -27.42
C VAL A 637 0.30 -15.89 -28.69
N PHE A 638 -0.14 -17.05 -29.18
CA PHE A 638 -1.00 -17.10 -30.34
C PHE A 638 -2.17 -18.07 -30.17
N THR A 639 -3.27 -17.72 -30.79
CA THR A 639 -4.48 -18.53 -30.79
C THR A 639 -4.77 -19.03 -32.21
N VAL A 640 -4.99 -20.32 -32.33
CA VAL A 640 -5.29 -20.96 -33.62
C VAL A 640 -6.73 -21.44 -33.60
N ASN A 641 -7.49 -21.07 -34.65
CA ASN A 641 -8.79 -21.65 -34.88
C ASN A 641 -8.63 -23.14 -35.28
N ASN A 642 -9.35 -24.02 -34.60
CA ASN A 642 -9.30 -25.43 -34.91
C ASN A 642 -10.13 -25.80 -36.13
N ALA A 643 -9.69 -25.37 -37.31
CA ALA A 643 -10.34 -25.72 -38.57
C ALA A 643 -10.26 -27.23 -38.93
N ALA A 644 -9.35 -27.96 -38.30
CA ALA A 644 -9.13 -29.39 -38.56
C ALA A 644 -10.05 -30.32 -37.76
N GLY A 645 -10.87 -29.77 -36.84
CA GLY A 645 -11.84 -30.53 -36.06
C GLY A 645 -11.23 -31.53 -35.10
N ILE A 646 -10.06 -31.18 -34.47
CA ILE A 646 -9.46 -31.97 -33.38
C ILE A 646 -10.50 -32.10 -32.28
N ARG A 647 -10.80 -33.34 -31.91
CA ARG A 647 -11.79 -33.64 -30.87
C ARG A 647 -11.12 -33.82 -29.52
N ASN A 648 -11.89 -33.50 -28.51
CA ASN A 648 -11.49 -33.54 -27.11
C ASN A 648 -10.88 -34.86 -26.60
N PRO A 649 -11.38 -36.07 -27.03
CA PRO A 649 -10.81 -37.34 -26.57
C PRO A 649 -9.33 -37.55 -26.86
N ASP A 650 -8.78 -36.77 -27.83
CA ASP A 650 -7.36 -36.87 -28.20
C ASP A 650 -6.46 -36.03 -27.26
N VAL A 651 -7.03 -35.13 -26.48
CA VAL A 651 -6.32 -34.13 -25.67
C VAL A 651 -6.56 -34.34 -24.19
N LEU A 652 -7.74 -34.83 -23.78
CA LEU A 652 -8.07 -35.06 -22.39
C LEU A 652 -7.36 -36.32 -21.83
N PRO A 653 -6.94 -36.29 -20.56
CA PRO A 653 -6.42 -37.45 -19.89
C PRO A 653 -7.45 -38.58 -19.92
N ARG A 654 -7.12 -39.73 -20.51
CA ARG A 654 -7.97 -40.91 -20.44
C ARG A 654 -8.28 -41.24 -18.99
N GLU A 655 -9.54 -41.64 -18.72
CA GLU A 655 -10.11 -41.95 -17.42
C GLU A 655 -9.08 -42.46 -16.40
N ARG A 656 -8.85 -41.71 -15.33
CA ARG A 656 -8.22 -42.27 -14.12
C ARG A 656 -9.31 -43.03 -13.39
N PRO A 657 -9.06 -44.28 -12.97
CA PRO A 657 -10.02 -45.05 -12.16
C PRO A 657 -10.39 -44.21 -10.93
N ALA A 658 -11.68 -44.18 -10.61
CA ALA A 658 -12.26 -43.43 -9.50
C ALA A 658 -11.39 -43.52 -8.23
N LEU A 659 -10.87 -42.40 -7.77
CA LEU A 659 -10.21 -42.31 -6.47
C LEU A 659 -11.29 -42.47 -5.40
N GLU A 660 -11.26 -43.61 -4.71
CA GLU A 660 -12.09 -43.85 -3.54
C GLU A 660 -11.98 -42.65 -2.58
N HIS A 661 -13.10 -42.10 -2.20
CA HIS A 661 -13.25 -41.03 -1.24
C HIS A 661 -12.74 -41.41 0.16
N ARG A 662 -11.44 -41.47 0.33
CA ARG A 662 -10.78 -41.51 1.65
C ARG A 662 -9.72 -40.41 1.72
N GLY A 663 -10.13 -39.25 2.22
CA GLY A 663 -9.30 -38.20 2.81
C GLY A 663 -8.16 -37.66 1.92
N ALA A 664 -8.40 -36.52 1.29
CA ALA A 664 -7.44 -35.82 0.43
C ALA A 664 -6.05 -35.51 1.04
N GLN A 665 -5.85 -35.80 2.32
CA GLN A 665 -4.54 -35.63 2.98
C GLN A 665 -3.63 -36.89 2.90
N ARG A 666 -4.16 -38.04 2.53
CA ARG A 666 -3.34 -39.29 2.42
C ARG A 666 -2.84 -39.59 1.00
N GLY A 667 -3.46 -39.01 -0.04
CA GLY A 667 -3.09 -39.28 -1.43
C GLY A 667 -1.72 -38.73 -1.85
N ALA A 668 -1.31 -37.60 -1.27
CA ALA A 668 0.01 -37.01 -1.53
C ALA A 668 1.15 -37.88 -0.90
N ALA A 669 0.92 -38.44 0.28
CA ALA A 669 1.91 -39.27 0.97
C ALA A 669 2.13 -40.65 0.31
N GLN A 670 1.09 -41.24 -0.30
CA GLN A 670 1.21 -42.55 -0.95
C GLN A 670 1.87 -42.50 -2.33
N ARG A 671 1.85 -41.39 -3.05
CA ARG A 671 2.62 -41.26 -4.31
C ARG A 671 4.13 -41.10 -4.09
N ILE A 672 4.53 -40.64 -2.90
CA ILE A 672 5.96 -40.56 -2.51
C ILE A 672 6.55 -41.94 -2.22
N ALA A 673 5.73 -42.93 -1.85
CA ALA A 673 6.20 -44.27 -1.54
C ALA A 673 6.58 -45.11 -2.77
N ALA A 674 6.27 -44.72 -4.00
CA ALA A 674 6.64 -45.44 -5.23
C ALA A 674 7.98 -44.98 -5.82
N VAL A 675 8.66 -44.00 -5.23
CA VAL A 675 9.99 -43.51 -5.64
C VAL A 675 11.05 -44.25 -4.81
N ARG A 676 12.01 -44.86 -5.49
CA ARG A 676 13.09 -45.63 -4.82
C ARG A 676 13.86 -44.79 -3.81
N PRO A 677 14.30 -45.34 -2.66
CA PRO A 677 14.87 -44.61 -1.52
C PRO A 677 16.04 -43.67 -1.83
N GLY A 678 16.83 -43.96 -2.89
CA GLY A 678 17.97 -43.12 -3.26
C GLY A 678 17.63 -41.76 -3.87
N HIS A 679 16.42 -41.58 -4.42
CA HIS A 679 15.97 -40.30 -4.99
C HIS A 679 15.34 -39.36 -3.94
N LEU A 680 14.80 -39.93 -2.86
CA LEU A 680 14.26 -39.18 -1.72
C LEU A 680 15.37 -38.52 -0.88
N ALA A 681 16.53 -39.15 -0.76
CA ALA A 681 17.66 -38.58 -0.03
C ALA A 681 18.26 -37.38 -0.76
N ALA A 682 18.33 -37.42 -2.10
CA ALA A 682 18.82 -36.27 -2.89
C ALA A 682 17.84 -35.10 -2.91
N ALA A 683 16.53 -35.39 -2.96
CA ALA A 683 15.48 -34.32 -2.89
C ALA A 683 15.37 -33.70 -1.49
N ARG A 684 15.53 -34.51 -0.43
CA ARG A 684 15.60 -34.03 0.96
C ARG A 684 16.85 -33.17 1.20
N ALA A 685 18.01 -33.58 0.72
CA ALA A 685 19.24 -32.80 0.84
C ALA A 685 19.15 -31.44 0.13
N ALA A 686 18.47 -31.41 -1.03
CA ALA A 686 18.21 -30.15 -1.73
C ALA A 686 17.21 -29.21 -1.01
N LEU A 687 16.21 -29.79 -0.35
CA LEU A 687 15.22 -29.03 0.45
C LEU A 687 15.82 -28.54 1.78
N TYR A 688 16.64 -29.30 2.45
CA TYR A 688 17.33 -28.89 3.68
C TYR A 688 18.43 -27.86 3.44
N ALA A 689 19.07 -27.87 2.26
CA ALA A 689 20.06 -26.85 1.87
C ALA A 689 19.44 -25.50 1.54
N ALA A 690 18.12 -25.45 1.29
CA ALA A 690 17.38 -24.23 1.02
C ALA A 690 16.87 -23.52 2.30
N ASP A 691 16.85 -24.23 3.43
CA ASP A 691 16.32 -23.72 4.71
C ASP A 691 17.40 -23.12 5.64
N GLU A 692 18.69 -23.17 5.27
CA GLU A 692 19.73 -22.47 6.02
C GLU A 692 19.84 -21.02 5.57
N PRO A 693 19.66 -20.02 6.45
CA PRO A 693 19.80 -18.60 6.12
C PRO A 693 21.26 -18.28 5.83
N GLY A 694 21.61 -18.15 4.57
CA GLY A 694 22.92 -17.68 4.12
C GLY A 694 23.61 -18.45 2.99
N ARG A 695 23.08 -19.57 2.50
CA ARG A 695 23.66 -20.31 1.38
C ARG A 695 22.65 -20.58 0.27
N ARG A 696 22.59 -19.69 -0.73
CA ARG A 696 22.02 -20.04 -2.04
C ARG A 696 23.10 -20.74 -2.86
N PRO A 697 22.89 -21.98 -3.36
CA PRO A 697 23.83 -22.59 -4.27
C PRO A 697 23.82 -21.82 -5.61
N PRO A 698 24.96 -21.63 -6.29
CA PRO A 698 25.01 -20.92 -7.56
C PRO A 698 24.19 -21.68 -8.62
N VAL A 699 23.42 -20.93 -9.41
CA VAL A 699 22.48 -21.39 -10.45
C VAL A 699 23.07 -22.43 -11.42
N ARG A 700 24.38 -22.44 -11.62
CA ARG A 700 25.09 -23.43 -12.44
C ARG A 700 24.99 -24.88 -11.92
N GLN A 701 24.71 -25.12 -10.65
CA GLN A 701 24.60 -26.50 -10.13
C GLN A 701 23.22 -27.12 -10.35
N LEU A 702 22.18 -26.31 -10.41
CA LEU A 702 20.81 -26.76 -10.73
C LEU A 702 20.72 -27.21 -12.21
N HIS A 703 21.39 -26.51 -13.12
CA HIS A 703 21.44 -26.89 -14.54
C HIS A 703 22.16 -28.23 -14.78
N ARG A 704 23.21 -28.53 -14.01
CA ARG A 704 23.93 -29.83 -14.13
C ARG A 704 23.10 -31.01 -13.58
N ALA A 705 22.28 -30.79 -12.58
CA ALA A 705 21.38 -31.84 -12.06
C ALA A 705 20.25 -32.15 -13.06
N HIS A 706 19.71 -31.14 -13.74
CA HIS A 706 18.67 -31.31 -14.76
C HIS A 706 19.18 -32.03 -16.03
N CYS A 707 20.39 -31.69 -16.50
CA CYS A 707 21.01 -32.36 -17.65
C CYS A 707 21.38 -33.82 -17.38
N ARG A 708 21.78 -34.19 -16.14
CA ARG A 708 22.10 -35.59 -15.82
C ARG A 708 20.85 -36.48 -15.71
N LEU A 709 19.68 -35.95 -15.45
CA LEU A 709 18.44 -36.70 -15.44
C LEU A 709 17.89 -36.99 -16.86
N ARG A 710 18.19 -36.13 -17.85
CA ARG A 710 17.78 -36.36 -19.25
C ARG A 710 18.64 -37.40 -19.99
N THR A 711 19.90 -37.57 -19.62
CA THR A 711 20.84 -38.50 -20.30
C THR A 711 20.72 -39.95 -19.82
N ARG A 712 19.98 -40.27 -18.74
CA ARG A 712 19.76 -41.65 -18.26
C ARG A 712 18.43 -42.25 -18.69
N ARG A 713 17.68 -41.64 -19.61
CA ARG A 713 16.45 -42.23 -20.21
C ARG A 713 16.62 -42.76 -21.64
N ARG A 714 17.85 -42.96 -22.09
CA ARG A 714 18.12 -43.67 -23.36
C ARG A 714 19.21 -44.70 -23.15
N THR A 715 18.88 -45.75 -22.45
CA THR A 715 19.33 -47.15 -22.63
C THR A 715 18.35 -48.05 -21.89
#